data_7cdf093cfdb093563c5fc5d7fef0e35c
#
_entry.id   7cdf093cfdb093563c5fc5d7fef0e35c
#
_cell.length_a   1.000
_cell.length_b   1.000
_cell.length_c   1.000
_cell.angle_alpha   90.00
_cell.angle_beta   90.00
_cell.angle_gamma   90.00
#
_symmetry.space_group_name_H-M   'P 1'
#
loop_
_entity.id
_entity.type
_entity.pdbx_description
1 polymer ?
#
loop_
_entity_poly.entity_id
_entity_poly.type
_entity_poly.pdbx_seq_one_letter_code
_entity_poly.pdbx_strand_id
1 'polypeptide(L)'
;MKEIMLTINGKQVKGKEGDTVLEVCEANNIYVPTVCHLKGLTDVGACRMCVVEIERERRPVPACTYPARDGLVVQTHNEKLDKYRRLILELMFTERNHLCAQCVASGDCELQSLAYKYQMDNARYPYSWPALPLDSANDYLVIDHNRCILCGRCIRTCDEIVGVHTLDFGHRGWKDMVVADLNQPLGASSCISCGACFQVCPTGAIFSKNSAYKGKPEECRKVNSICPICGVGCEIEALVKDNRLVRIDSPDLSDKRGILCHKGRFAPLYNKNERVKTALVRNGRGKLEPRPLPEAIDIVAKKLAELKAKYGNNSIAGIASSQASNDSLKAFKELIAGTIGSNLIDTLDGDAYRTIIKGINGTGAKGGLEIETSLEEILNADCIIVVGANPLESHPVAGSYIARAARRSKVTLIAIDPSQNTFPYHATLWLKPQEGNEQLAVDVLSKTIIQKGTKKDSARTKEVATSLKDINVKQNSKQAGIGSDDLLEAAEMLSKAKHSIIVYGEDILRHNNPALITSLLKLATITGSQDKEKPQIISLKPKGNSRGAWNLGIANSSQSIIKNLTSNNVKALYLLLSDDYVDASELPNLSIGLEFIVIQSSYLASATSKADVVLPSPIWAEVGEKYTTLDGLTESTSRLIKPSDGIKADAEILREISQQMKK
;
A
#
# COMPACT_ATOMS: atom_id res chain seq x y z
N MET A 1 5.48 -8.04 32.82
CA MET A 1 4.30 -8.86 33.16
C MET A 1 4.77 -9.99 34.05
N LYS A 2 3.99 -10.34 35.07
CA LYS A 2 4.33 -11.42 36.02
C LYS A 2 4.19 -12.77 35.35
N GLU A 3 5.15 -13.68 35.56
CA GLU A 3 5.07 -15.06 35.09
C GLU A 3 4.08 -15.83 35.97
N ILE A 4 3.26 -16.65 35.34
CA ILE A 4 2.30 -17.54 36.00
C ILE A 4 2.53 -18.98 35.58
N MET A 5 2.18 -19.93 36.44
CA MET A 5 2.33 -21.37 36.18
C MET A 5 0.95 -22.02 36.08
N LEU A 6 0.72 -22.78 35.03
CA LEU A 6 -0.51 -23.54 34.81
C LEU A 6 -0.16 -25.01 34.63
N THR A 7 -1.14 -25.90 34.93
CA THR A 7 -1.06 -27.32 34.57
C THR A 7 -2.00 -27.57 33.39
N ILE A 8 -1.44 -27.86 32.22
CA ILE A 8 -2.24 -28.14 31.00
C ILE A 8 -1.98 -29.59 30.59
N ASN A 9 -3.07 -30.40 30.54
CA ASN A 9 -3.00 -31.85 30.24
C ASN A 9 -1.99 -32.61 31.12
N GLY A 10 -1.93 -32.26 32.41
CA GLY A 10 -1.03 -32.85 33.38
C GLY A 10 0.45 -32.35 33.32
N LYS A 11 0.79 -31.41 32.45
CA LYS A 11 2.12 -30.81 32.35
C LYS A 11 2.12 -29.38 32.89
N GLN A 12 3.12 -29.02 33.66
CA GLN A 12 3.33 -27.62 34.06
C GLN A 12 3.86 -26.81 32.91
N VAL A 13 3.26 -25.65 32.65
CA VAL A 13 3.61 -24.72 31.59
C VAL A 13 3.66 -23.29 32.11
N LYS A 14 4.44 -22.44 31.47
CA LYS A 14 4.57 -21.04 31.80
C LYS A 14 3.66 -20.19 30.92
N GLY A 15 3.07 -19.17 31.54
CA GLY A 15 2.29 -18.11 30.86
C GLY A 15 2.61 -16.76 31.47
N LYS A 16 1.99 -15.72 30.96
CA LYS A 16 2.09 -14.36 31.49
C LYS A 16 0.76 -13.92 32.07
N GLU A 17 0.81 -13.14 33.12
CA GLU A 17 -0.38 -12.51 33.68
C GLU A 17 -1.01 -11.59 32.64
N GLY A 18 -2.32 -11.79 32.37
CA GLY A 18 -3.05 -11.09 31.32
C GLY A 18 -3.29 -11.91 30.06
N ASP A 19 -2.54 -13.02 29.86
CA ASP A 19 -2.79 -13.94 28.74
C ASP A 19 -4.15 -14.65 28.92
N THR A 20 -4.72 -15.10 27.83
CA THR A 20 -5.80 -16.08 27.82
C THR A 20 -5.25 -17.51 27.91
N VAL A 21 -6.09 -18.46 28.26
CA VAL A 21 -5.71 -19.89 28.26
C VAL A 21 -5.24 -20.33 26.86
N LEU A 22 -5.86 -19.79 25.79
CA LEU A 22 -5.43 -20.09 24.41
C LEU A 22 -4.02 -19.59 24.13
N GLU A 23 -3.71 -18.34 24.48
CA GLU A 23 -2.38 -17.75 24.28
C GLU A 23 -1.29 -18.52 25.03
N VAL A 24 -1.58 -18.98 26.27
CA VAL A 24 -0.67 -19.85 27.02
C VAL A 24 -0.49 -21.20 26.31
N CYS A 25 -1.56 -21.80 25.76
CA CYS A 25 -1.47 -23.04 25.00
C CYS A 25 -0.59 -22.85 23.75
N GLU A 26 -0.81 -21.79 22.97
CA GLU A 26 -0.03 -21.48 21.76
C GLU A 26 1.45 -21.25 22.07
N ALA A 27 1.76 -20.47 23.12
CA ALA A 27 3.13 -20.21 23.56
C ALA A 27 3.89 -21.48 23.99
N ASN A 28 3.15 -22.54 24.38
CA ASN A 28 3.71 -23.83 24.80
C ASN A 28 3.49 -24.95 23.76
N ASN A 29 3.14 -24.61 22.51
CA ASN A 29 2.88 -25.57 21.41
C ASN A 29 1.80 -26.60 21.75
N ILE A 30 0.79 -26.23 22.53
CA ILE A 30 -0.37 -27.06 22.86
C ILE A 30 -1.50 -26.68 21.92
N TYR A 31 -1.89 -27.60 21.05
CA TYR A 31 -2.95 -27.34 20.08
C TYR A 31 -4.33 -27.27 20.73
N VAL A 32 -5.04 -26.18 20.49
CA VAL A 32 -6.46 -26.00 20.78
C VAL A 32 -7.16 -25.55 19.48
N PRO A 33 -8.22 -26.25 19.01
CA PRO A 33 -8.88 -25.89 17.76
C PRO A 33 -9.60 -24.55 17.87
N THR A 34 -9.50 -23.73 16.85
CA THR A 34 -10.20 -22.45 16.75
C THR A 34 -10.78 -22.27 15.36
N VAL A 35 -11.78 -21.39 15.19
CA VAL A 35 -12.27 -20.93 13.89
C VAL A 35 -12.50 -19.42 13.88
N CYS A 36 -13.00 -18.84 14.97
CA CYS A 36 -13.20 -17.40 15.04
C CYS A 36 -11.97 -16.64 15.56
N HIS A 37 -11.07 -17.30 16.28
CA HIS A 37 -9.80 -16.70 16.70
C HIS A 37 -8.86 -16.49 15.49
N LEU A 38 -8.14 -15.39 15.49
CA LEU A 38 -7.02 -15.12 14.61
C LEU A 38 -6.06 -14.20 15.36
N LYS A 39 -4.78 -14.53 15.35
CA LYS A 39 -3.73 -13.72 15.98
C LYS A 39 -3.79 -12.27 15.48
N GLY A 40 -3.73 -11.32 16.41
CA GLY A 40 -3.81 -9.89 16.10
C GLY A 40 -5.24 -9.32 16.07
N LEU A 41 -6.27 -10.15 16.20
CA LEU A 41 -7.66 -9.72 16.34
C LEU A 41 -8.17 -9.91 17.78
N THR A 42 -9.10 -9.08 18.19
CA THR A 42 -9.80 -9.23 19.47
C THR A 42 -10.57 -10.55 19.52
N ASP A 43 -10.43 -11.32 20.60
CA ASP A 43 -11.14 -12.57 20.79
C ASP A 43 -12.58 -12.37 21.23
N VAL A 44 -13.51 -13.06 20.55
CA VAL A 44 -14.96 -12.95 20.78
C VAL A 44 -15.61 -14.23 21.32
N GLY A 45 -14.90 -15.36 21.31
CA GLY A 45 -15.41 -16.65 21.80
C GLY A 45 -16.66 -17.16 21.07
N ALA A 46 -16.94 -16.72 19.83
CA ALA A 46 -18.19 -16.98 19.12
C ALA A 46 -18.35 -18.44 18.67
N CYS A 47 -17.32 -19.04 18.07
CA CYS A 47 -17.42 -20.36 17.44
C CYS A 47 -17.46 -21.55 18.42
N ARG A 48 -17.03 -21.37 19.66
CA ARG A 48 -16.95 -22.41 20.72
C ARG A 48 -16.06 -23.61 20.37
N MET A 49 -15.27 -23.58 19.32
CA MET A 49 -14.35 -24.68 19.00
C MET A 49 -13.22 -24.83 20.02
N CYS A 50 -12.78 -23.71 20.63
CA CYS A 50 -11.68 -23.66 21.58
C CYS A 50 -12.08 -24.05 23.04
N VAL A 51 -13.22 -24.70 23.23
CA VAL A 51 -13.66 -25.10 24.59
C VAL A 51 -12.67 -26.04 25.23
N VAL A 52 -12.39 -25.77 26.52
CA VAL A 52 -11.51 -26.56 27.41
C VAL A 52 -12.20 -26.80 28.73
N GLU A 53 -11.81 -27.83 29.46
CA GLU A 53 -12.24 -28.05 30.84
C GLU A 53 -11.21 -27.45 31.79
N ILE A 54 -11.72 -26.76 32.80
CA ILE A 54 -10.91 -26.18 33.88
C ILE A 54 -11.37 -26.78 35.19
N GLU A 55 -10.44 -27.23 36.04
CA GLU A 55 -10.77 -27.76 37.34
C GLU A 55 -11.61 -26.76 38.14
N ARG A 56 -12.69 -27.23 38.78
CA ARG A 56 -13.70 -26.45 39.51
C ARG A 56 -14.68 -25.64 38.65
N GLU A 57 -14.53 -25.60 37.32
CA GLU A 57 -15.57 -25.07 36.45
C GLU A 57 -16.60 -26.14 36.12
N ARG A 58 -17.90 -25.80 36.23
CA ARG A 58 -19.00 -26.75 35.97
C ARG A 58 -19.20 -27.08 34.50
N ARG A 59 -18.76 -26.21 33.61
CA ARG A 59 -18.97 -26.33 32.15
C ARG A 59 -17.67 -26.01 31.41
N PRO A 60 -17.46 -26.60 30.24
CA PRO A 60 -16.35 -26.17 29.36
C PRO A 60 -16.43 -24.69 29.03
N VAL A 61 -15.29 -24.02 29.04
CA VAL A 61 -15.14 -22.59 28.77
C VAL A 61 -14.34 -22.35 27.50
N PRO A 62 -14.56 -21.27 26.77
CA PRO A 62 -13.76 -20.93 25.57
C PRO A 62 -12.37 -20.44 25.99
N ALA A 63 -11.33 -21.16 25.61
CA ALA A 63 -9.95 -20.85 25.97
C ALA A 63 -9.47 -19.46 25.46
N CYS A 64 -9.99 -19.00 24.30
CA CYS A 64 -9.60 -17.72 23.71
C CYS A 64 -10.06 -16.48 24.51
N THR A 65 -11.04 -16.64 25.40
CA THR A 65 -11.56 -15.52 26.22
C THR A 65 -11.45 -15.77 27.71
N TYR A 66 -10.98 -16.95 28.13
CA TYR A 66 -10.82 -17.27 29.56
C TYR A 66 -9.43 -16.81 30.03
N PRO A 67 -9.36 -15.93 31.07
CA PRO A 67 -8.09 -15.42 31.57
C PRO A 67 -7.25 -16.52 32.21
N ALA A 68 -5.99 -16.61 31.82
CA ALA A 68 -5.03 -17.48 32.49
C ALA A 68 -4.68 -16.93 33.87
N ARG A 69 -4.60 -17.84 34.86
CA ARG A 69 -4.27 -17.52 36.26
C ARG A 69 -3.29 -18.56 36.80
N ASP A 70 -2.50 -18.14 37.78
CA ASP A 70 -1.58 -19.03 38.46
C ASP A 70 -2.29 -20.22 39.12
N GLY A 71 -1.75 -21.41 38.97
CA GLY A 71 -2.32 -22.65 39.53
C GLY A 71 -3.52 -23.22 38.75
N LEU A 72 -3.94 -22.65 37.62
CA LEU A 72 -5.01 -23.24 36.83
C LEU A 72 -4.66 -24.65 36.33
N VAL A 73 -5.62 -25.57 36.42
CA VAL A 73 -5.53 -26.92 35.85
C VAL A 73 -6.50 -27.01 34.68
N VAL A 74 -5.97 -27.24 33.49
CA VAL A 74 -6.69 -27.17 32.22
C VAL A 74 -6.55 -28.49 31.46
N GLN A 75 -7.67 -29.01 30.97
CA GLN A 75 -7.73 -30.14 30.04
C GLN A 75 -8.17 -29.64 28.67
N THR A 76 -7.30 -29.76 27.65
CA THR A 76 -7.57 -29.23 26.30
C THR A 76 -8.20 -30.28 25.37
N HIS A 77 -8.07 -31.56 25.68
CA HIS A 77 -8.63 -32.65 24.88
C HIS A 77 -9.03 -33.84 25.78
N ASN A 78 -10.18 -34.37 25.53
CA ASN A 78 -10.69 -35.62 26.02
C ASN A 78 -11.93 -36.02 25.20
N GLU A 79 -12.46 -37.23 25.40
CA GLU A 79 -13.61 -37.75 24.65
C GLU A 79 -14.84 -36.82 24.70
N LYS A 80 -15.09 -36.21 25.87
CA LYS A 80 -16.22 -35.29 26.07
C LYS A 80 -16.04 -33.99 25.27
N LEU A 81 -14.84 -33.37 25.27
CA LEU A 81 -14.54 -32.19 24.48
C LEU A 81 -14.61 -32.48 22.99
N ASP A 82 -14.15 -33.65 22.55
CA ASP A 82 -14.22 -34.04 21.14
C ASP A 82 -15.66 -34.25 20.67
N LYS A 83 -16.54 -34.81 21.54
CA LYS A 83 -17.99 -34.86 21.28
C LYS A 83 -18.61 -33.48 21.13
N TYR A 84 -18.23 -32.51 21.98
CA TYR A 84 -18.71 -31.12 21.85
C TYR A 84 -18.24 -30.47 20.54
N ARG A 85 -16.97 -30.63 20.18
CA ARG A 85 -16.41 -30.07 18.92
C ARG A 85 -17.07 -30.67 17.69
N ARG A 86 -17.30 -31.98 17.70
CA ARG A 86 -18.05 -32.66 16.63
C ARG A 86 -19.47 -32.11 16.49
N LEU A 87 -20.19 -31.95 17.61
CA LEU A 87 -21.53 -31.37 17.64
C LEU A 87 -21.55 -29.96 17.05
N ILE A 88 -20.57 -29.12 17.43
CA ILE A 88 -20.45 -27.75 16.88
C ILE A 88 -20.23 -27.77 15.36
N LEU A 89 -19.37 -28.66 14.87
CA LEU A 89 -19.14 -28.83 13.44
C LEU A 89 -20.40 -29.29 12.70
N GLU A 90 -21.13 -30.28 13.24
CA GLU A 90 -22.41 -30.74 12.68
C GLU A 90 -23.41 -29.57 12.55
N LEU A 91 -23.52 -28.70 13.56
CA LEU A 91 -24.39 -27.54 13.52
C LEU A 91 -23.95 -26.55 12.46
N MET A 92 -22.65 -26.26 12.32
CA MET A 92 -22.13 -25.38 11.27
C MET A 92 -22.43 -25.91 9.87
N PHE A 93 -22.25 -27.22 9.63
CA PHE A 93 -22.53 -27.85 8.34
C PHE A 93 -24.02 -27.93 8.01
N THR A 94 -24.90 -28.00 9.02
CA THR A 94 -26.34 -28.07 8.79
C THR A 94 -27.01 -26.69 8.66
N GLU A 95 -26.41 -25.65 9.24
CA GLU A 95 -26.94 -24.29 9.17
C GLU A 95 -26.77 -23.67 7.78
N ARG A 96 -25.61 -23.86 7.16
CA ARG A 96 -25.25 -23.26 5.86
C ARG A 96 -24.80 -24.34 4.87
N ASN A 97 -24.89 -23.98 3.59
CA ASN A 97 -24.50 -24.89 2.51
C ASN A 97 -22.98 -25.01 2.36
N HIS A 98 -22.40 -26.03 2.95
CA HIS A 98 -20.97 -26.34 2.86
C HIS A 98 -20.71 -27.53 1.91
N LEU A 99 -21.26 -27.49 0.70
CA LEU A 99 -21.01 -28.50 -0.32
C LEU A 99 -19.58 -28.36 -0.87
N CYS A 100 -18.64 -29.10 -0.27
CA CYS A 100 -17.20 -28.98 -0.53
C CYS A 100 -16.81 -29.26 -1.99
N ALA A 101 -17.51 -30.18 -2.66
CA ALA A 101 -17.21 -30.53 -4.06
C ALA A 101 -17.29 -29.36 -5.05
N GLN A 102 -18.11 -28.36 -4.75
CA GLN A 102 -18.30 -27.16 -5.59
C GLN A 102 -17.72 -25.89 -4.93
N CYS A 103 -16.92 -26.04 -3.91
CA CYS A 103 -16.39 -24.91 -3.15
C CYS A 103 -15.03 -24.48 -3.66
N VAL A 104 -14.83 -23.20 -3.87
CA VAL A 104 -13.54 -22.60 -4.27
C VAL A 104 -12.42 -22.87 -3.25
N ALA A 105 -12.78 -23.05 -1.96
CA ALA A 105 -11.86 -23.32 -0.87
C ALA A 105 -11.72 -24.82 -0.55
N SER A 106 -12.22 -25.71 -1.40
CA SER A 106 -12.07 -27.17 -1.15
C SER A 106 -10.59 -27.56 -1.11
N GLY A 107 -10.15 -28.12 0.04
CA GLY A 107 -8.76 -28.44 0.33
C GLY A 107 -7.95 -27.28 0.96
N ASP A 108 -8.53 -26.07 1.07
CA ASP A 108 -7.95 -24.90 1.75
C ASP A 108 -9.03 -24.25 2.63
N CYS A 109 -9.67 -25.05 3.50
CA CYS A 109 -10.78 -24.63 4.34
C CYS A 109 -10.60 -25.15 5.76
N GLU A 110 -10.50 -24.23 6.73
CA GLU A 110 -10.32 -24.59 8.15
C GLU A 110 -11.50 -25.44 8.67
N LEU A 111 -12.74 -25.12 8.25
CA LEU A 111 -13.92 -25.90 8.64
C LEU A 111 -13.85 -27.34 8.13
N GLN A 112 -13.44 -27.54 6.86
CA GLN A 112 -13.24 -28.85 6.26
C GLN A 112 -12.15 -29.63 7.00
N SER A 113 -11.00 -28.99 7.28
CA SER A 113 -9.89 -29.62 8.01
C SER A 113 -10.29 -30.06 9.42
N LEU A 114 -11.11 -29.26 10.10
CA LEU A 114 -11.65 -29.63 11.42
C LEU A 114 -12.63 -30.81 11.34
N ALA A 115 -13.46 -30.87 10.29
CA ALA A 115 -14.36 -32.01 10.09
C ALA A 115 -13.57 -33.32 9.92
N TYR A 116 -12.50 -33.33 9.11
CA TYR A 116 -11.60 -34.47 9.01
C TYR A 116 -10.93 -34.81 10.35
N LYS A 117 -10.40 -33.81 11.04
CA LYS A 117 -9.70 -34.01 12.33
C LYS A 117 -10.59 -34.66 13.39
N TYR A 118 -11.85 -34.25 13.48
CA TYR A 118 -12.81 -34.76 14.43
C TYR A 118 -13.66 -35.92 13.88
N GLN A 119 -13.29 -36.48 12.72
CA GLN A 119 -13.93 -37.62 12.09
C GLN A 119 -15.46 -37.46 12.01
N MET A 120 -15.89 -36.29 11.52
CA MET A 120 -17.31 -36.01 11.29
C MET A 120 -17.74 -36.71 10.00
N ASP A 121 -18.34 -37.87 10.13
CA ASP A 121 -18.81 -38.73 9.04
C ASP A 121 -20.19 -38.31 8.51
N ASN A 122 -21.04 -37.75 9.38
CA ASN A 122 -22.37 -37.28 9.02
C ASN A 122 -22.81 -36.12 9.92
N ALA A 123 -23.87 -35.43 9.52
CA ALA A 123 -24.59 -34.48 10.35
C ALA A 123 -25.94 -35.09 10.76
N ARG A 124 -26.19 -35.17 12.06
CA ARG A 124 -27.42 -35.79 12.63
C ARG A 124 -28.62 -34.85 12.58
N TYR A 125 -28.41 -33.54 12.33
CA TYR A 125 -29.46 -32.54 12.33
C TYR A 125 -29.95 -32.27 10.90
N PRO A 126 -31.23 -31.84 10.73
CA PRO A 126 -31.75 -31.45 9.44
C PRO A 126 -30.96 -30.28 8.86
N TYR A 127 -30.72 -30.32 7.55
CA TYR A 127 -30.10 -29.20 6.83
C TYR A 127 -31.08 -28.05 6.70
N SER A 128 -30.72 -26.88 7.19
CA SER A 128 -31.52 -25.66 7.08
C SER A 128 -31.30 -24.96 5.74
N TRP A 129 -30.08 -24.83 5.31
CA TRP A 129 -29.56 -24.23 4.09
C TRP A 129 -30.45 -23.13 3.48
N PRO A 130 -30.61 -21.99 4.16
CA PRO A 130 -31.39 -20.89 3.62
C PRO A 130 -30.75 -20.40 2.30
N ALA A 131 -31.57 -20.02 1.34
CA ALA A 131 -31.08 -19.37 0.12
C ALA A 131 -30.70 -17.92 0.44
N LEU A 132 -29.41 -17.67 0.63
CA LEU A 132 -28.87 -16.35 0.92
C LEU A 132 -28.27 -15.72 -0.35
N PRO A 133 -28.23 -14.38 -0.44
CA PRO A 133 -27.70 -13.70 -1.60
C PRO A 133 -26.21 -13.96 -1.79
N LEU A 134 -25.77 -13.84 -3.02
CA LEU A 134 -24.36 -13.79 -3.42
C LEU A 134 -24.06 -12.36 -3.84
N ASP A 135 -23.09 -11.72 -3.18
CA ASP A 135 -22.62 -10.39 -3.55
C ASP A 135 -21.36 -10.48 -4.42
N SER A 136 -21.51 -10.14 -5.69
CA SER A 136 -20.43 -10.09 -6.67
C SER A 136 -20.19 -8.69 -7.25
N ALA A 137 -20.71 -7.65 -6.61
CA ALA A 137 -20.62 -6.27 -7.08
C ALA A 137 -19.21 -5.68 -7.04
N ASN A 138 -18.34 -6.18 -6.14
CA ASN A 138 -16.96 -5.74 -6.09
C ASN A 138 -16.14 -6.29 -7.28
N ASP A 139 -15.21 -5.51 -7.82
CA ASP A 139 -14.43 -5.89 -9.00
C ASP A 139 -13.57 -7.15 -8.77
N TYR A 140 -13.07 -7.35 -7.56
CA TYR A 140 -12.11 -8.40 -7.22
C TYR A 140 -12.68 -9.52 -6.37
N LEU A 141 -13.68 -9.24 -5.55
CA LEU A 141 -14.18 -10.11 -4.49
C LEU A 141 -15.62 -10.55 -4.72
N VAL A 142 -15.92 -11.73 -4.19
CA VAL A 142 -17.28 -12.24 -4.07
C VAL A 142 -17.54 -12.62 -2.62
N ILE A 143 -18.71 -12.31 -2.09
CA ILE A 143 -19.21 -12.80 -0.81
C ILE A 143 -20.35 -13.78 -1.06
N ASP A 144 -20.12 -15.05 -0.78
CA ASP A 144 -21.13 -16.12 -0.78
C ASP A 144 -21.63 -16.37 0.63
N HIS A 145 -22.74 -15.75 1.01
CA HIS A 145 -23.32 -15.86 2.33
C HIS A 145 -23.75 -17.29 2.67
N ASN A 146 -24.00 -18.14 1.67
CA ASN A 146 -24.38 -19.53 1.87
C ASN A 146 -23.25 -20.39 2.43
N ARG A 147 -22.00 -19.89 2.44
CA ARG A 147 -20.80 -20.58 2.96
C ARG A 147 -20.23 -19.91 4.21
N CYS A 148 -20.93 -18.88 4.71
CA CYS A 148 -20.46 -18.10 5.85
C CYS A 148 -20.86 -18.78 7.16
N ILE A 149 -19.90 -18.99 8.06
CA ILE A 149 -20.11 -19.55 9.42
C ILE A 149 -20.19 -18.45 10.50
N LEU A 150 -20.37 -17.21 10.12
CA LEU A 150 -20.52 -16.05 11.01
C LEU A 150 -19.40 -15.91 12.06
N CYS A 151 -18.18 -16.30 11.73
CA CYS A 151 -17.03 -16.24 12.64
C CYS A 151 -16.55 -14.81 12.94
N GLY A 152 -16.95 -13.82 12.15
CA GLY A 152 -16.63 -12.40 12.31
C GLY A 152 -15.15 -12.03 12.09
N ARG A 153 -14.29 -12.92 11.58
CA ARG A 153 -12.89 -12.57 11.28
C ARG A 153 -12.81 -11.42 10.27
N CYS A 154 -13.58 -11.48 9.19
CA CYS A 154 -13.60 -10.44 8.14
C CYS A 154 -14.02 -9.06 8.68
N ILE A 155 -15.01 -9.02 9.56
CA ILE A 155 -15.50 -7.79 10.21
C ILE A 155 -14.40 -7.20 11.09
N ARG A 156 -13.84 -8.00 12.00
CA ARG A 156 -12.77 -7.54 12.89
C ARG A 156 -11.51 -7.15 12.13
N THR A 157 -11.15 -7.87 11.08
CA THR A 157 -10.01 -7.50 10.23
C THR A 157 -10.25 -6.16 9.53
N CYS A 158 -11.47 -5.93 9.00
CA CYS A 158 -11.82 -4.66 8.36
C CYS A 158 -11.77 -3.48 9.34
N ASP A 159 -12.17 -3.70 10.59
CA ASP A 159 -12.16 -2.69 11.65
C ASP A 159 -10.79 -2.56 12.33
N GLU A 160 -10.21 -3.67 12.81
CA GLU A 160 -9.07 -3.64 13.72
C GLU A 160 -7.72 -3.52 13.01
N ILE A 161 -7.59 -4.10 11.83
CA ILE A 161 -6.34 -4.14 11.07
C ILE A 161 -6.36 -3.09 9.96
N VAL A 162 -7.44 -3.06 9.16
CA VAL A 162 -7.55 -2.13 8.03
C VAL A 162 -8.00 -0.73 8.46
N GLY A 163 -8.87 -0.63 9.48
CA GLY A 163 -9.34 0.65 10.03
C GLY A 163 -10.48 1.32 9.26
N VAL A 164 -11.05 0.67 8.24
CA VAL A 164 -12.14 1.23 7.41
C VAL A 164 -13.52 0.89 7.95
N HIS A 165 -13.69 -0.32 8.53
CA HIS A 165 -14.95 -0.79 9.12
C HIS A 165 -16.15 -0.80 8.17
N THR A 166 -15.95 -1.22 6.94
CA THR A 166 -17.02 -1.37 5.96
C THR A 166 -17.93 -2.56 6.27
N LEU A 167 -17.38 -3.65 6.83
CA LEU A 167 -18.11 -4.88 7.08
C LEU A 167 -18.64 -4.93 8.51
N ASP A 168 -19.90 -5.38 8.66
CA ASP A 168 -20.52 -5.66 9.96
C ASP A 168 -21.56 -6.78 9.82
N PHE A 169 -22.14 -7.23 10.94
CA PHE A 169 -23.29 -8.13 10.93
C PHE A 169 -24.57 -7.36 10.64
N GLY A 170 -25.37 -7.88 9.70
CA GLY A 170 -26.71 -7.39 9.40
C GLY A 170 -27.76 -8.45 9.68
N HIS A 171 -28.99 -8.00 10.00
CA HIS A 171 -30.12 -8.84 10.36
C HIS A 171 -30.01 -9.49 11.74
N ARG A 172 -30.74 -10.58 11.98
CA ARG A 172 -30.77 -11.32 13.25
C ARG A 172 -31.14 -12.79 13.06
N GLY A 173 -30.64 -13.64 13.96
CA GLY A 173 -30.94 -15.07 14.02
C GLY A 173 -30.46 -15.80 12.76
N TRP A 174 -31.26 -16.67 12.21
CA TRP A 174 -30.90 -17.48 11.04
C TRP A 174 -30.69 -16.68 9.74
N LYS A 175 -31.19 -15.42 9.68
CA LYS A 175 -30.99 -14.49 8.58
C LYS A 175 -29.71 -13.65 8.73
N ASP A 176 -28.99 -13.82 9.84
CA ASP A 176 -27.78 -13.05 10.09
C ASP A 176 -26.73 -13.29 8.99
N MET A 177 -26.11 -12.21 8.50
CA MET A 177 -25.08 -12.27 7.47
C MET A 177 -24.13 -11.09 7.59
N VAL A 178 -22.97 -11.20 6.97
CA VAL A 178 -22.01 -10.11 6.85
C VAL A 178 -22.50 -9.14 5.79
N VAL A 179 -22.65 -7.88 6.14
CA VAL A 179 -23.10 -6.80 5.23
C VAL A 179 -22.03 -5.73 5.12
N ALA A 180 -22.06 -4.98 4.01
CA ALA A 180 -21.22 -3.81 3.82
C ALA A 180 -22.03 -2.54 4.10
N ASP A 181 -21.50 -1.62 4.91
CA ASP A 181 -22.15 -0.40 5.37
C ASP A 181 -23.60 -0.66 5.87
N LEU A 182 -24.58 0.02 5.33
CA LEU A 182 -26.01 -0.18 5.64
C LEU A 182 -26.65 -1.19 4.66
N ASN A 183 -26.02 -2.35 4.48
CA ASN A 183 -26.44 -3.41 3.55
C ASN A 183 -26.39 -2.98 2.06
N GLN A 184 -25.39 -2.20 1.70
CA GLN A 184 -25.08 -1.88 0.32
C GLN A 184 -24.32 -3.03 -0.34
N PRO A 185 -24.38 -3.22 -1.66
CA PRO A 185 -23.49 -4.11 -2.38
C PRO A 185 -22.01 -3.71 -2.14
N LEU A 186 -21.13 -4.68 -1.96
CA LEU A 186 -19.72 -4.42 -1.62
C LEU A 186 -19.01 -3.46 -2.59
N GLY A 187 -19.35 -3.51 -3.87
CA GLY A 187 -18.80 -2.61 -4.89
C GLY A 187 -19.32 -1.16 -4.83
N ALA A 188 -20.44 -0.91 -4.12
CA ALA A 188 -21.02 0.41 -3.94
C ALA A 188 -20.82 0.97 -2.51
N SER A 189 -20.10 0.24 -1.67
CA SER A 189 -19.84 0.57 -0.27
C SER A 189 -18.53 1.35 -0.08
N SER A 190 -18.21 1.70 1.16
CA SER A 190 -16.93 2.31 1.55
C SER A 190 -15.72 1.35 1.43
N CYS A 191 -15.90 0.17 0.84
CA CYS A 191 -14.85 -0.85 0.70
C CYS A 191 -13.69 -0.37 -0.18
N ILE A 192 -12.48 -0.34 0.39
CA ILE A 192 -11.25 -0.01 -0.34
C ILE A 192 -10.67 -1.19 -1.13
N SER A 193 -11.39 -2.30 -1.24
CA SER A 193 -10.99 -3.50 -1.99
C SER A 193 -9.63 -4.10 -1.61
N CYS A 194 -9.21 -3.95 -0.36
CA CYS A 194 -7.88 -4.42 0.11
C CYS A 194 -7.73 -5.96 0.14
N GLY A 195 -8.85 -6.70 0.22
CA GLY A 195 -8.86 -8.17 0.25
C GLY A 195 -8.42 -8.82 1.56
N ALA A 196 -8.22 -8.06 2.64
CA ALA A 196 -7.86 -8.63 3.94
C ALA A 196 -8.96 -9.58 4.47
N CYS A 197 -10.23 -9.24 4.26
CA CYS A 197 -11.37 -10.09 4.61
C CYS A 197 -11.35 -11.44 3.87
N PHE A 198 -10.91 -11.47 2.62
CA PHE A 198 -10.71 -12.69 1.84
C PHE A 198 -9.61 -13.57 2.45
N GLN A 199 -8.47 -12.98 2.78
CA GLN A 199 -7.31 -13.71 3.32
C GLN A 199 -7.62 -14.38 4.66
N VAL A 200 -8.45 -13.76 5.51
CA VAL A 200 -8.77 -14.28 6.85
C VAL A 200 -10.01 -15.16 6.91
N CYS A 201 -10.73 -15.29 5.80
CA CYS A 201 -11.93 -16.10 5.76
C CYS A 201 -11.58 -17.60 5.91
N PRO A 202 -12.06 -18.29 6.97
CA PRO A 202 -11.71 -19.68 7.22
C PRO A 202 -12.44 -20.66 6.31
N THR A 203 -13.35 -20.15 5.46
CA THR A 203 -14.18 -20.94 4.53
C THR A 203 -14.17 -20.33 3.14
N GLY A 204 -14.92 -20.88 2.20
CA GLY A 204 -15.10 -20.30 0.87
C GLY A 204 -16.17 -19.21 0.78
N ALA A 205 -16.51 -18.55 1.88
CA ALA A 205 -17.52 -17.50 1.90
C ALA A 205 -17.06 -16.19 1.24
N ILE A 206 -15.80 -15.82 1.42
CA ILE A 206 -15.22 -14.68 0.71
C ILE A 206 -14.08 -15.20 -0.16
N PHE A 207 -14.11 -14.89 -1.46
CA PHE A 207 -13.09 -15.36 -2.38
C PHE A 207 -12.78 -14.34 -3.48
N SER A 208 -11.58 -14.48 -4.07
CA SER A 208 -11.16 -13.66 -5.20
C SER A 208 -11.66 -14.24 -6.52
N LYS A 209 -12.27 -13.41 -7.36
CA LYS A 209 -12.73 -13.80 -8.70
C LYS A 209 -11.60 -14.34 -9.57
N ASN A 210 -10.39 -13.79 -9.44
CA ASN A 210 -9.26 -14.20 -10.27
C ASN A 210 -8.58 -15.48 -9.77
N SER A 211 -8.52 -15.69 -8.45
CA SER A 211 -7.84 -16.86 -7.86
C SER A 211 -8.71 -18.11 -7.82
N ALA A 212 -10.03 -17.96 -7.91
CA ALA A 212 -11.00 -19.06 -7.83
C ALA A 212 -10.66 -20.18 -8.83
N TYR A 213 -10.52 -21.42 -8.33
CA TYR A 213 -10.21 -22.65 -9.08
C TYR A 213 -8.90 -22.67 -9.87
N LYS A 214 -7.96 -21.72 -9.66
CA LYS A 214 -6.69 -21.66 -10.40
C LYS A 214 -5.53 -22.41 -9.74
N GLY A 215 -5.68 -22.84 -8.52
CA GLY A 215 -4.69 -23.63 -7.78
C GLY A 215 -4.96 -23.60 -6.28
N LYS A 216 -4.69 -24.71 -5.62
CA LYS A 216 -4.69 -24.78 -4.15
C LYS A 216 -3.34 -24.31 -3.63
N PRO A 217 -3.26 -23.74 -2.42
CA PRO A 217 -1.98 -23.31 -1.84
C PRO A 217 -0.90 -24.39 -1.82
N GLU A 218 -1.30 -25.65 -1.59
CA GLU A 218 -0.39 -26.82 -1.59
C GLU A 218 0.20 -27.14 -2.97
N GLU A 219 -0.50 -26.78 -4.05
CA GLU A 219 -0.07 -26.98 -5.43
C GLU A 219 0.76 -25.81 -5.96
N CYS A 220 0.87 -24.73 -5.20
CA CYS A 220 1.54 -23.51 -5.59
C CYS A 220 2.91 -23.38 -4.92
N ARG A 221 3.87 -22.86 -5.65
CA ARG A 221 5.13 -22.38 -5.08
C ARG A 221 4.86 -21.04 -4.38
N LYS A 222 5.21 -20.95 -3.10
CA LYS A 222 5.16 -19.72 -2.31
C LYS A 222 6.45 -18.92 -2.48
N VAL A 223 6.33 -17.64 -2.77
CA VAL A 223 7.47 -16.74 -2.94
C VAL A 223 7.23 -15.46 -2.16
N ASN A 224 8.10 -15.19 -1.20
CA ASN A 224 8.08 -13.93 -0.47
C ASN A 224 8.79 -12.84 -1.28
N SER A 225 8.22 -11.65 -1.28
CA SER A 225 8.73 -10.48 -1.97
C SER A 225 8.19 -9.21 -1.33
N ILE A 226 8.51 -8.06 -1.91
CA ILE A 226 7.88 -6.78 -1.60
C ILE A 226 7.08 -6.27 -2.79
N CYS A 227 6.09 -5.44 -2.51
CA CYS A 227 5.29 -4.74 -3.52
C CYS A 227 5.94 -3.39 -3.88
N PRO A 228 6.42 -3.15 -5.12
CA PRO A 228 7.08 -1.91 -5.49
C PRO A 228 6.12 -0.84 -6.07
N ILE A 229 4.79 -1.02 -5.98
CA ILE A 229 3.85 -0.25 -6.81
C ILE A 229 3.69 1.21 -6.36
N CYS A 230 3.62 1.48 -5.05
CA CYS A 230 3.39 2.84 -4.54
C CYS A 230 4.48 3.31 -3.54
N GLY A 231 5.58 2.58 -3.43
CA GLY A 231 6.70 2.94 -2.55
C GLY A 231 6.48 2.69 -1.06
N VAL A 232 5.34 2.15 -0.62
CA VAL A 232 5.15 1.74 0.79
C VAL A 232 6.03 0.54 1.15
N GLY A 233 6.34 -0.33 0.18
CA GLY A 233 7.19 -1.50 0.40
C GLY A 233 6.50 -2.62 1.18
N CYS A 234 5.21 -2.86 0.93
CA CYS A 234 4.45 -3.90 1.62
C CYS A 234 5.02 -5.29 1.34
N GLU A 235 5.17 -6.12 2.37
CA GLU A 235 5.55 -7.52 2.21
C GLU A 235 4.42 -8.33 1.57
N ILE A 236 4.77 -9.22 0.66
CA ILE A 236 3.84 -10.09 -0.05
C ILE A 236 4.32 -11.54 -0.04
N GLU A 237 3.37 -12.48 0.04
CA GLU A 237 3.54 -13.89 -0.30
C GLU A 237 2.76 -14.19 -1.60
N ALA A 238 3.47 -14.46 -2.67
CA ALA A 238 2.87 -14.81 -3.95
C ALA A 238 2.74 -16.32 -4.12
N LEU A 239 1.54 -16.78 -4.47
CA LEU A 239 1.27 -18.16 -4.88
C LEU A 239 1.40 -18.28 -6.39
N VAL A 240 2.33 -19.10 -6.85
CA VAL A 240 2.69 -19.26 -8.26
C VAL A 240 2.48 -20.72 -8.70
N LYS A 241 1.70 -20.92 -9.77
CA LYS A 241 1.50 -22.23 -10.41
C LYS A 241 1.67 -22.10 -11.92
N ASP A 242 2.39 -23.01 -12.55
CA ASP A 242 2.63 -23.04 -14.00
C ASP A 242 3.12 -21.69 -14.56
N ASN A 243 4.07 -21.07 -13.87
CA ASN A 243 4.63 -19.76 -14.20
C ASN A 243 3.58 -18.62 -14.24
N ARG A 244 2.47 -18.72 -13.48
CA ARG A 244 1.42 -17.72 -13.38
C ARG A 244 1.18 -17.35 -11.93
N LEU A 245 0.96 -16.08 -11.69
CA LEU A 245 0.48 -15.60 -10.38
C LEU A 245 -0.97 -16.05 -10.18
N VAL A 246 -1.21 -16.83 -9.13
CA VAL A 246 -2.55 -17.31 -8.75
C VAL A 246 -3.17 -16.42 -7.69
N ARG A 247 -2.38 -16.06 -6.66
CA ARG A 247 -2.85 -15.29 -5.51
C ARG A 247 -1.67 -14.52 -4.91
N ILE A 248 -1.95 -13.36 -4.34
CA ILE A 248 -0.99 -12.58 -3.56
C ILE A 248 -1.61 -12.29 -2.21
N ASP A 249 -0.95 -12.70 -1.16
CA ASP A 249 -1.34 -12.50 0.23
C ASP A 249 -0.28 -11.71 1.00
N SER A 250 -0.65 -11.23 2.18
CA SER A 250 0.30 -10.76 3.17
C SER A 250 0.85 -11.96 3.95
N PRO A 251 2.15 -12.06 4.21
CA PRO A 251 2.70 -13.15 5.03
C PRO A 251 2.21 -13.09 6.49
N ASP A 252 2.03 -11.89 7.04
CA ASP A 252 1.47 -11.70 8.39
C ASP A 252 0.62 -10.42 8.45
N LEU A 253 -0.70 -10.56 8.56
CA LEU A 253 -1.62 -9.42 8.69
C LEU A 253 -1.47 -8.67 10.03
N SER A 254 -0.90 -9.30 11.06
CA SER A 254 -0.67 -8.66 12.35
C SER A 254 0.57 -7.77 12.38
N ASP A 255 1.47 -7.90 11.39
CA ASP A 255 2.64 -7.05 11.23
C ASP A 255 2.26 -5.63 10.83
N LYS A 256 3.10 -4.67 11.18
CA LYS A 256 2.91 -3.25 10.85
C LYS A 256 2.81 -3.01 9.34
N ARG A 257 3.55 -3.79 8.52
CA ARG A 257 3.55 -3.73 7.06
C ARG A 257 2.74 -4.85 6.40
N GLY A 258 2.08 -5.66 7.19
CA GLY A 258 1.37 -6.86 6.75
C GLY A 258 0.06 -6.62 6.00
N ILE A 259 -0.42 -5.38 5.90
CA ILE A 259 -1.65 -5.06 5.15
C ILE A 259 -1.29 -4.89 3.67
N LEU A 260 -2.13 -5.43 2.80
CA LEU A 260 -2.07 -5.17 1.36
C LEU A 260 -3.26 -4.34 0.90
N CYS A 261 -3.09 -3.66 -0.23
CA CYS A 261 -4.17 -2.95 -0.90
C CYS A 261 -4.53 -3.63 -2.23
N HIS A 262 -5.60 -3.15 -2.89
CA HIS A 262 -6.01 -3.66 -4.20
C HIS A 262 -4.89 -3.59 -5.25
N LYS A 263 -4.03 -2.55 -5.22
CA LYS A 263 -2.91 -2.39 -6.16
C LYS A 263 -1.89 -3.52 -6.03
N GLY A 264 -1.48 -3.86 -4.79
CA GLY A 264 -0.49 -4.91 -4.55
C GLY A 264 -1.07 -6.32 -4.62
N ARG A 265 -2.32 -6.51 -4.19
CA ARG A 265 -2.96 -7.82 -4.12
C ARG A 265 -3.60 -8.27 -5.43
N PHE A 266 -4.32 -7.39 -6.11
CA PHE A 266 -5.17 -7.76 -7.24
C PHE A 266 -4.68 -7.21 -8.58
N ALA A 267 -4.17 -5.98 -8.65
CA ALA A 267 -3.79 -5.40 -9.93
C ALA A 267 -2.82 -6.28 -10.76
N PRO A 268 -1.80 -6.94 -10.17
CA PRO A 268 -0.93 -7.83 -10.92
C PRO A 268 -1.65 -9.05 -11.52
N LEU A 269 -2.75 -9.50 -10.88
CA LEU A 269 -3.55 -10.65 -11.32
C LEU A 269 -4.59 -10.29 -12.37
N TYR A 270 -5.04 -9.03 -12.39
CA TYR A 270 -6.08 -8.50 -13.26
C TYR A 270 -5.54 -7.64 -14.41
N ASN A 271 -4.22 -7.51 -14.52
CA ASN A 271 -3.60 -6.71 -15.57
C ASN A 271 -3.95 -7.26 -16.95
N LYS A 272 -4.73 -6.49 -17.73
CA LYS A 272 -5.15 -6.82 -19.09
C LYS A 272 -4.39 -6.04 -20.16
N ASN A 273 -3.42 -5.20 -19.74
CA ASN A 273 -2.64 -4.40 -20.66
C ASN A 273 -1.84 -5.32 -21.60
N GLU A 274 -1.86 -5.00 -22.88
CA GLU A 274 -1.11 -5.76 -23.87
C GLU A 274 0.39 -5.61 -23.63
N ARG A 275 1.11 -6.74 -23.58
CA ARG A 275 2.54 -6.78 -23.29
C ARG A 275 3.38 -6.56 -24.56
N VAL A 276 4.42 -5.77 -24.44
CA VAL A 276 5.51 -5.74 -25.43
C VAL A 276 6.35 -7.01 -25.25
N LYS A 277 6.15 -8.00 -26.11
CA LYS A 277 6.85 -9.30 -26.04
C LYS A 277 8.10 -9.39 -26.92
N THR A 278 8.22 -8.51 -27.91
CA THR A 278 9.34 -8.42 -28.83
C THR A 278 9.62 -6.96 -29.14
N ALA A 279 10.83 -6.65 -29.59
CA ALA A 279 11.13 -5.30 -30.05
C ALA A 279 10.32 -4.95 -31.30
N LEU A 280 9.88 -3.71 -31.41
CA LEU A 280 9.15 -3.17 -32.55
C LEU A 280 9.94 -2.01 -33.15
N VAL A 281 10.08 -1.99 -34.47
CA VAL A 281 10.79 -0.93 -35.21
C VAL A 281 9.87 -0.35 -36.27
N ARG A 282 9.84 0.97 -36.37
CA ARG A 282 9.03 1.67 -37.38
C ARG A 282 9.62 1.48 -38.76
N ASN A 283 8.83 0.97 -39.68
CA ASN A 283 9.23 0.82 -41.09
C ASN A 283 9.04 2.11 -41.90
N GLY A 284 9.51 2.12 -43.14
CA GLY A 284 9.38 3.26 -44.04
C GLY A 284 7.94 3.66 -44.40
N ARG A 285 6.94 2.85 -44.02
CA ARG A 285 5.49 3.14 -44.16
C ARG A 285 4.86 3.68 -42.88
N GLY A 286 5.67 3.95 -41.86
CA GLY A 286 5.20 4.46 -40.58
C GLY A 286 4.57 3.42 -39.63
N LYS A 287 4.65 2.12 -39.93
CA LYS A 287 4.10 1.05 -39.09
C LYS A 287 5.18 0.41 -38.22
N LEU A 288 4.89 0.15 -36.95
CA LEU A 288 5.74 -0.63 -36.06
C LEU A 288 5.65 -2.12 -36.43
N GLU A 289 6.80 -2.74 -36.67
CA GLU A 289 6.93 -4.16 -37.04
C GLU A 289 7.86 -4.89 -36.08
N PRO A 290 7.57 -6.16 -35.74
CA PRO A 290 8.44 -6.96 -34.90
C PRO A 290 9.85 -7.15 -35.50
N ARG A 291 10.88 -7.00 -34.65
CA ARG A 291 12.28 -7.26 -34.99
C ARG A 291 12.98 -8.03 -33.85
N PRO A 292 14.02 -8.80 -34.14
CA PRO A 292 14.86 -9.38 -33.11
C PRO A 292 15.44 -8.31 -32.19
N LEU A 293 15.46 -8.55 -30.88
CA LEU A 293 15.95 -7.57 -29.90
C LEU A 293 17.38 -7.08 -30.18
N PRO A 294 18.37 -7.94 -30.58
CA PRO A 294 19.72 -7.48 -30.91
C PRO A 294 19.76 -6.50 -32.10
N GLU A 295 18.91 -6.72 -33.13
CA GLU A 295 18.80 -5.82 -34.29
C GLU A 295 18.23 -4.46 -33.86
N ALA A 296 17.18 -4.46 -33.04
CA ALA A 296 16.59 -3.23 -32.53
C ALA A 296 17.58 -2.43 -31.65
N ILE A 297 18.36 -3.11 -30.81
CA ILE A 297 19.42 -2.50 -30.00
C ILE A 297 20.49 -1.85 -30.91
N ASP A 298 20.91 -2.53 -31.98
CA ASP A 298 21.89 -2.00 -32.94
C ASP A 298 21.34 -0.73 -33.64
N ILE A 299 20.09 -0.76 -34.09
CA ILE A 299 19.41 0.41 -34.68
C ILE A 299 19.42 1.60 -33.72
N VAL A 300 19.03 1.37 -32.46
CA VAL A 300 19.00 2.41 -31.43
C VAL A 300 20.39 2.97 -31.18
N ALA A 301 21.40 2.12 -30.98
CA ALA A 301 22.77 2.54 -30.68
C ALA A 301 23.36 3.38 -31.86
N LYS A 302 23.21 2.92 -33.10
CA LYS A 302 23.69 3.62 -34.29
C LYS A 302 23.00 4.99 -34.46
N LYS A 303 21.68 5.04 -34.30
CA LYS A 303 20.92 6.28 -34.48
C LYS A 303 21.25 7.32 -33.40
N LEU A 304 21.36 6.88 -32.14
CA LEU A 304 21.79 7.77 -31.05
C LEU A 304 23.23 8.27 -31.26
N ALA A 305 24.16 7.41 -31.71
CA ALA A 305 25.52 7.81 -32.00
C ALA A 305 25.59 8.82 -33.18
N GLU A 306 24.82 8.60 -34.23
CA GLU A 306 24.70 9.53 -35.40
C GLU A 306 24.20 10.90 -34.94
N LEU A 307 23.10 10.95 -34.19
CA LEU A 307 22.52 12.22 -33.73
C LEU A 307 23.44 12.95 -32.75
N LYS A 308 24.11 12.20 -31.85
CA LYS A 308 25.15 12.78 -30.98
C LYS A 308 26.28 13.39 -31.76
N ALA A 309 26.81 12.72 -32.80
CA ALA A 309 27.89 13.22 -33.63
C ALA A 309 27.46 14.46 -34.43
N LYS A 310 26.21 14.48 -34.91
CA LYS A 310 25.69 15.57 -35.76
C LYS A 310 25.31 16.83 -34.98
N TYR A 311 24.66 16.65 -33.81
CA TYR A 311 24.04 17.75 -33.08
C TYR A 311 24.60 17.96 -31.65
N GLY A 312 25.53 17.12 -31.22
CA GLY A 312 26.12 17.17 -29.88
C GLY A 312 25.34 16.39 -28.82
N ASN A 313 25.96 16.24 -27.63
CA ASN A 313 25.46 15.40 -26.58
C ASN A 313 24.04 15.78 -26.11
N ASN A 314 23.78 17.08 -25.94
CA ASN A 314 22.50 17.59 -25.43
C ASN A 314 21.37 17.59 -26.49
N SER A 315 21.62 17.07 -27.70
CA SER A 315 20.55 16.79 -28.66
C SER A 315 19.71 15.55 -28.28
N ILE A 316 20.15 14.78 -27.30
CA ILE A 316 19.49 13.56 -26.82
C ILE A 316 19.03 13.78 -25.39
N ALA A 317 17.74 13.62 -25.13
CA ALA A 317 17.16 13.66 -23.83
C ALA A 317 16.77 12.25 -23.35
N GLY A 318 16.95 12.00 -22.07
CA GLY A 318 16.50 10.78 -21.40
C GLY A 318 15.46 11.06 -20.31
N ILE A 319 14.32 10.42 -20.38
CA ILE A 319 13.26 10.53 -19.37
C ILE A 319 12.93 9.12 -18.86
N ALA A 320 12.96 8.94 -17.56
CA ALA A 320 12.58 7.65 -16.93
C ALA A 320 11.29 7.76 -16.15
N SER A 321 10.51 6.69 -16.14
CA SER A 321 9.51 6.53 -15.08
C SER A 321 10.19 6.15 -13.77
N SER A 322 9.81 6.82 -12.69
CA SER A 322 10.22 6.44 -11.33
C SER A 322 9.55 5.15 -10.82
N GLN A 323 8.85 4.42 -11.69
CA GLN A 323 8.40 3.05 -11.41
C GLN A 323 9.51 2.03 -11.69
N ALA A 324 10.51 2.37 -12.50
CA ALA A 324 11.66 1.53 -12.79
C ALA A 324 12.51 1.24 -11.53
N SER A 325 13.16 0.09 -11.49
CA SER A 325 14.03 -0.32 -10.37
C SER A 325 15.28 0.57 -10.25
N ASN A 326 15.94 0.52 -9.10
CA ASN A 326 17.21 1.23 -8.89
C ASN A 326 18.28 0.76 -9.88
N ASP A 327 18.30 -0.53 -10.23
CA ASP A 327 19.28 -1.11 -11.15
C ASP A 327 19.05 -0.60 -12.59
N SER A 328 17.78 -0.55 -13.01
CA SER A 328 17.37 0.00 -14.31
C SER A 328 17.65 1.50 -14.40
N LEU A 329 17.31 2.27 -13.37
CA LEU A 329 17.55 3.71 -13.29
C LEU A 329 19.04 4.05 -13.30
N LYS A 330 19.87 3.26 -12.62
CA LYS A 330 21.33 3.41 -12.62
C LYS A 330 21.90 3.18 -14.02
N ALA A 331 21.51 2.09 -14.68
CA ALA A 331 21.94 1.81 -16.05
C ALA A 331 21.45 2.88 -17.04
N PHE A 332 20.24 3.40 -16.85
CA PHE A 332 19.72 4.50 -17.64
C PHE A 332 20.55 5.78 -17.48
N LYS A 333 20.91 6.14 -16.25
CA LYS A 333 21.80 7.28 -15.99
C LYS A 333 23.18 7.06 -16.62
N GLU A 334 23.74 5.86 -16.54
CA GLU A 334 25.00 5.48 -17.17
C GLU A 334 24.95 5.61 -18.70
N LEU A 335 23.83 5.28 -19.35
CA LEU A 335 23.64 5.49 -20.79
C LEU A 335 23.54 6.97 -21.13
N ILE A 336 22.63 7.70 -20.52
CA ILE A 336 22.31 9.09 -20.92
C ILE A 336 23.43 10.05 -20.49
N ALA A 337 23.75 10.10 -19.20
CA ALA A 337 24.75 11.03 -18.68
C ALA A 337 26.20 10.54 -18.88
N GLY A 338 26.42 9.22 -18.82
CA GLY A 338 27.75 8.63 -18.96
C GLY A 338 28.17 8.44 -20.42
N THR A 339 27.49 7.57 -21.18
CA THR A 339 27.88 7.19 -22.54
C THR A 339 27.53 8.25 -23.58
N ILE A 340 26.32 8.79 -23.53
CA ILE A 340 25.91 9.90 -24.43
C ILE A 340 26.57 11.21 -23.97
N GLY A 341 26.67 11.41 -22.65
CA GLY A 341 27.22 12.65 -22.08
C GLY A 341 26.21 13.79 -22.08
N SER A 342 24.91 13.46 -22.09
CA SER A 342 23.84 14.46 -22.07
C SER A 342 23.50 14.86 -20.64
N ASN A 343 23.31 16.16 -20.40
CA ASN A 343 22.79 16.70 -19.16
C ASN A 343 21.24 16.71 -19.11
N LEU A 344 20.59 16.36 -20.22
CA LEU A 344 19.14 16.34 -20.36
C LEU A 344 18.59 14.99 -19.89
N ILE A 345 18.64 14.76 -18.59
CA ILE A 345 18.10 13.56 -17.92
C ILE A 345 17.10 13.98 -16.84
N ASP A 346 15.92 13.36 -16.81
CA ASP A 346 14.85 13.68 -15.87
C ASP A 346 13.97 12.45 -15.60
N THR A 347 13.01 12.59 -14.68
CA THR A 347 11.94 11.62 -14.49
C THR A 347 10.58 12.21 -14.85
N LEU A 348 9.58 11.37 -15.11
CA LEU A 348 8.20 11.81 -15.38
C LEU A 348 7.61 12.61 -14.20
N ASP A 349 8.01 12.27 -12.98
CA ASP A 349 7.62 12.92 -11.73
C ASP A 349 8.67 13.92 -11.19
N GLY A 350 9.62 14.35 -12.01
CA GLY A 350 10.70 15.27 -11.64
C GLY A 350 10.20 16.63 -11.12
N ASP A 351 9.03 17.09 -11.59
CA ASP A 351 8.42 18.32 -11.08
C ASP A 351 8.03 18.20 -9.60
N ALA A 352 7.57 17.03 -9.16
CA ALA A 352 7.27 16.77 -7.75
C ALA A 352 8.56 16.86 -6.90
N TYR A 353 9.67 16.28 -7.36
CA TYR A 353 10.96 16.41 -6.71
C TYR A 353 11.41 17.87 -6.56
N ARG A 354 11.37 18.61 -7.67
CA ARG A 354 11.74 20.03 -7.70
C ARG A 354 10.89 20.86 -6.74
N THR A 355 9.60 20.56 -6.64
CA THR A 355 8.67 21.23 -5.73
C THR A 355 9.05 20.97 -4.27
N ILE A 356 9.33 19.72 -3.92
CA ILE A 356 9.78 19.34 -2.57
C ILE A 356 11.10 20.04 -2.22
N ILE A 357 12.10 19.96 -3.08
CA ILE A 357 13.42 20.55 -2.81
C ILE A 357 13.36 22.08 -2.71
N LYS A 358 12.58 22.75 -3.57
CA LYS A 358 12.35 24.19 -3.45
C LYS A 358 11.65 24.55 -2.12
N GLY A 359 10.68 23.74 -1.69
CA GLY A 359 10.00 23.93 -0.43
C GLY A 359 10.94 23.75 0.79
N ILE A 360 11.80 22.73 0.76
CA ILE A 360 12.82 22.51 1.80
C ILE A 360 13.80 23.70 1.84
N ASN A 361 14.33 24.11 0.71
CA ASN A 361 15.26 25.24 0.61
C ASN A 361 14.65 26.56 1.10
N GLY A 362 13.34 26.74 0.93
CA GLY A 362 12.58 27.89 1.42
C GLY A 362 12.59 28.04 2.94
N THR A 363 12.92 27.00 3.69
CA THR A 363 13.10 27.06 5.16
C THR A 363 14.51 27.48 5.59
N GLY A 364 15.46 27.59 4.66
CA GLY A 364 16.89 27.77 4.98
C GLY A 364 17.56 26.51 5.51
N ALA A 365 16.85 25.38 5.61
CA ALA A 365 17.43 24.12 6.07
C ALA A 365 18.40 23.56 5.01
N LYS A 366 19.58 23.10 5.46
CA LYS A 366 20.50 22.33 4.63
C LYS A 366 20.08 20.86 4.72
N GLY A 367 19.72 20.25 3.62
CA GLY A 367 19.35 18.85 3.53
C GLY A 367 18.36 18.61 2.37
N GLY A 368 18.31 17.38 1.89
CA GLY A 368 17.36 16.94 0.88
C GLY A 368 16.19 16.20 1.52
N LEU A 369 15.72 15.16 0.86
CA LEU A 369 14.63 14.30 1.33
C LEU A 369 14.92 13.56 2.67
N GLU A 370 16.14 13.60 3.16
CA GLU A 370 16.58 13.00 4.44
C GLU A 370 15.93 13.66 5.67
N ILE A 371 15.27 14.81 5.49
CA ILE A 371 14.49 15.44 6.56
C ILE A 371 13.17 14.72 6.83
N GLU A 372 12.67 13.93 5.88
CA GLU A 372 11.44 13.16 6.04
C GLU A 372 11.62 12.04 7.06
N THR A 373 10.54 11.73 7.76
CA THR A 373 10.51 10.64 8.74
C THR A 373 9.98 9.34 8.14
N SER A 374 10.10 8.23 8.88
CA SER A 374 9.63 6.91 8.46
C SER A 374 8.09 6.80 8.56
N LEU A 375 7.51 5.93 7.72
CA LEU A 375 6.08 5.60 7.78
C LEU A 375 5.66 5.01 9.12
N GLU A 376 6.54 4.32 9.83
CA GLU A 376 6.25 3.72 11.12
C GLU A 376 5.91 4.77 12.19
N GLU A 377 6.40 6.00 12.02
CA GLU A 377 6.11 7.09 12.94
C GLU A 377 4.62 7.48 12.96
N ILE A 378 3.86 7.18 11.90
CA ILE A 378 2.40 7.34 11.88
C ILE A 378 1.75 6.53 13.02
N LEU A 379 2.27 5.33 13.31
CA LEU A 379 1.73 4.46 14.36
C LEU A 379 2.10 4.92 15.78
N ASN A 380 3.09 5.79 15.90
CA ASN A 380 3.55 6.33 17.18
C ASN A 380 2.98 7.74 17.45
N ALA A 381 2.33 8.34 16.45
CA ALA A 381 1.77 9.69 16.57
C ALA A 381 0.51 9.71 17.47
N ASP A 382 0.32 10.80 18.21
CA ASP A 382 -0.91 11.14 18.93
C ASP A 382 -1.74 12.22 18.21
N CYS A 383 -1.13 12.86 17.19
CA CYS A 383 -1.80 13.78 16.28
C CYS A 383 -1.24 13.61 14.86
N ILE A 384 -2.12 13.41 13.88
CA ILE A 384 -1.77 13.29 12.46
C ILE A 384 -2.44 14.42 11.69
N ILE A 385 -1.68 15.11 10.85
CA ILE A 385 -2.19 16.15 9.96
C ILE A 385 -2.02 15.65 8.53
N VAL A 386 -3.11 15.56 7.79
CA VAL A 386 -3.09 15.17 6.36
C VAL A 386 -3.46 16.39 5.52
N VAL A 387 -2.61 16.73 4.54
CA VAL A 387 -2.75 17.94 3.73
C VAL A 387 -2.70 17.61 2.25
N GLY A 388 -3.74 18.00 1.51
CA GLY A 388 -3.82 17.82 0.05
C GLY A 388 -3.54 16.39 -0.38
N ALA A 389 -4.20 15.42 0.27
CA ALA A 389 -4.00 14.00 0.00
C ALA A 389 -5.23 13.15 0.30
N ASN A 390 -5.49 12.15 -0.54
CA ASN A 390 -6.32 11.01 -0.20
C ASN A 390 -5.46 9.74 -0.07
N PRO A 391 -4.87 9.48 1.13
CA PRO A 391 -3.98 8.35 1.31
C PRO A 391 -4.64 6.98 1.09
N LEU A 392 -5.97 6.85 1.34
CA LEU A 392 -6.71 5.61 1.10
C LEU A 392 -6.76 5.23 -0.39
N GLU A 393 -6.62 6.20 -1.28
CA GLU A 393 -6.61 5.99 -2.73
C GLU A 393 -5.19 5.91 -3.30
N SER A 394 -4.33 6.90 -2.97
CA SER A 394 -2.97 6.98 -3.53
C SER A 394 -2.04 5.93 -2.93
N HIS A 395 -2.02 5.79 -1.59
CA HIS A 395 -1.17 4.91 -0.80
C HIS A 395 -2.00 4.14 0.25
N PRO A 396 -2.88 3.20 -0.18
CA PRO A 396 -3.96 2.71 0.67
C PRO A 396 -3.51 2.07 1.99
N VAL A 397 -2.30 1.49 2.04
CA VAL A 397 -1.77 0.93 3.29
C VAL A 397 -1.37 2.03 4.27
N ALA A 398 -0.73 3.10 3.81
CA ALA A 398 -0.46 4.27 4.65
C ALA A 398 -1.77 4.93 5.12
N GLY A 399 -2.76 5.05 4.21
CA GLY A 399 -4.10 5.52 4.54
C GLY A 399 -4.81 4.66 5.60
N SER A 400 -4.67 3.35 5.52
CA SER A 400 -5.21 2.41 6.53
C SER A 400 -4.54 2.60 7.89
N TYR A 401 -3.23 2.85 7.94
CA TYR A 401 -2.55 3.15 9.20
C TYR A 401 -3.10 4.41 9.87
N ILE A 402 -3.30 5.47 9.08
CA ILE A 402 -3.85 6.73 9.57
C ILE A 402 -5.31 6.54 10.04
N ALA A 403 -6.16 5.93 9.23
CA ALA A 403 -7.56 5.67 9.57
C ALA A 403 -7.70 4.79 10.83
N ARG A 404 -6.88 3.74 10.95
CA ARG A 404 -6.81 2.88 12.13
C ARG A 404 -6.37 3.64 13.38
N ALA A 405 -5.34 4.47 13.28
CA ALA A 405 -4.84 5.28 14.39
C ALA A 405 -5.92 6.23 14.91
N ALA A 406 -6.59 6.95 14.01
CA ALA A 406 -7.68 7.86 14.36
C ALA A 406 -8.86 7.15 15.04
N ARG A 407 -9.25 5.98 14.51
CA ARG A 407 -10.43 5.26 14.97
C ARG A 407 -10.22 4.51 16.27
N ARG A 408 -9.09 3.81 16.42
CA ARG A 408 -8.87 2.88 17.55
C ARG A 408 -7.93 3.39 18.62
N SER A 409 -6.93 4.17 18.25
CA SER A 409 -5.92 4.66 19.20
C SER A 409 -6.27 6.03 19.77
N LYS A 410 -7.43 6.59 19.44
CA LYS A 410 -7.86 7.94 19.84
C LYS A 410 -6.86 9.03 19.41
N VAL A 411 -6.15 8.78 18.32
CA VAL A 411 -5.24 9.74 17.71
C VAL A 411 -6.07 10.85 17.08
N THR A 412 -5.69 12.08 17.33
CA THR A 412 -6.33 13.22 16.67
C THR A 412 -5.92 13.27 15.22
N LEU A 413 -6.89 13.25 14.30
CA LEU A 413 -6.66 13.38 12.86
C LEU A 413 -7.22 14.70 12.37
N ILE A 414 -6.35 15.56 11.85
CA ILE A 414 -6.72 16.84 11.23
C ILE A 414 -6.50 16.73 9.73
N ALA A 415 -7.54 16.97 8.94
CA ALA A 415 -7.44 17.08 7.49
C ALA A 415 -7.44 18.56 7.07
N ILE A 416 -6.53 18.96 6.17
CA ILE A 416 -6.52 20.29 5.54
C ILE A 416 -6.62 20.07 4.03
N ASP A 417 -7.82 20.22 3.48
CA ASP A 417 -8.11 19.90 2.08
C ASP A 417 -9.32 20.72 1.60
N PRO A 418 -9.26 21.42 0.47
CA PRO A 418 -10.39 22.16 -0.09
C PRO A 418 -11.44 21.23 -0.71
N SER A 419 -11.05 20.02 -1.12
CA SER A 419 -11.90 19.09 -1.84
C SER A 419 -12.68 18.17 -0.89
N GLN A 420 -13.86 17.75 -1.36
CA GLN A 420 -14.65 16.70 -0.72
C GLN A 420 -14.18 15.30 -1.16
N ASN A 421 -12.89 14.98 -0.98
CA ASN A 421 -12.49 13.59 -1.13
C ASN A 421 -12.99 12.74 0.07
N THR A 422 -12.87 11.43 -0.01
CA THR A 422 -13.42 10.53 1.02
C THR A 422 -12.61 10.53 2.32
N PHE A 423 -11.37 10.98 2.29
CA PHE A 423 -10.47 10.89 3.44
C PHE A 423 -10.84 11.82 4.61
N PRO A 424 -11.27 13.09 4.42
CA PRO A 424 -11.69 13.98 5.50
C PRO A 424 -12.81 13.42 6.40
N TYR A 425 -13.63 12.50 5.92
CA TYR A 425 -14.66 11.84 6.74
C TYR A 425 -14.09 10.96 7.87
N HIS A 426 -12.83 10.60 7.80
CA HIS A 426 -12.12 9.90 8.88
C HIS A 426 -11.49 10.87 9.88
N ALA A 427 -11.44 12.17 9.55
CA ALA A 427 -10.79 13.18 10.39
C ALA A 427 -11.62 13.51 11.63
N THR A 428 -10.91 13.79 12.74
CA THR A 428 -11.48 14.40 13.95
C THR A 428 -11.91 15.83 13.66
N LEU A 429 -11.13 16.55 12.85
CA LEU A 429 -11.39 17.91 12.41
C LEU A 429 -10.97 18.10 10.96
N TRP A 430 -11.85 18.68 10.17
CA TRP A 430 -11.59 19.01 8.77
C TRP A 430 -11.55 20.53 8.57
N LEU A 431 -10.34 21.07 8.37
CA LEU A 431 -10.14 22.44 7.92
C LEU A 431 -10.30 22.49 6.40
N LYS A 432 -11.31 23.21 5.93
CA LYS A 432 -11.64 23.31 4.52
C LYS A 432 -11.27 24.69 3.97
N PRO A 433 -10.02 24.94 3.56
CA PRO A 433 -9.64 26.20 2.94
C PRO A 433 -10.34 26.37 1.59
N GLN A 434 -10.41 27.60 1.09
CA GLN A 434 -10.71 27.83 -0.32
C GLN A 434 -9.57 27.29 -1.17
N GLU A 435 -9.92 26.73 -2.33
CA GLU A 435 -8.94 26.21 -3.28
C GLU A 435 -7.87 27.26 -3.63
N GLY A 436 -6.60 26.88 -3.55
CA GLY A 436 -5.45 27.76 -3.74
C GLY A 436 -5.00 28.55 -2.50
N ASN A 437 -5.76 28.51 -1.41
CA ASN A 437 -5.42 29.18 -0.13
C ASN A 437 -4.89 28.21 0.96
N GLU A 438 -4.52 26.99 0.59
CA GLU A 438 -4.02 25.97 1.52
C GLU A 438 -2.77 26.43 2.27
N GLN A 439 -1.87 27.14 1.57
CA GLN A 439 -0.68 27.72 2.20
C GLN A 439 -1.05 28.72 3.29
N LEU A 440 -1.96 29.65 2.96
CA LEU A 440 -2.41 30.67 3.91
C LEU A 440 -3.09 30.02 5.13
N ALA A 441 -3.87 28.96 4.91
CA ALA A 441 -4.49 28.18 5.96
C ALA A 441 -3.47 27.60 6.95
N VAL A 442 -2.39 27.00 6.44
CA VAL A 442 -1.30 26.44 7.26
C VAL A 442 -0.53 27.54 7.98
N ASP A 443 -0.28 28.69 7.34
CA ASP A 443 0.42 29.80 7.94
C ASP A 443 -0.40 30.43 9.08
N VAL A 444 -1.71 30.60 8.90
CA VAL A 444 -2.64 31.11 9.94
C VAL A 444 -2.72 30.12 11.10
N LEU A 445 -2.81 28.82 10.84
CA LEU A 445 -2.79 27.80 11.88
C LEU A 445 -1.48 27.84 12.68
N SER A 446 -0.36 27.94 11.99
CA SER A 446 0.97 28.05 12.61
C SER A 446 1.07 29.30 13.50
N LYS A 447 0.58 30.44 13.02
CA LYS A 447 0.52 31.69 13.81
C LYS A 447 -0.35 31.56 15.04
N THR A 448 -1.51 30.93 14.93
CA THR A 448 -2.45 30.70 16.04
C THR A 448 -1.81 29.82 17.12
N ILE A 449 -1.08 28.76 16.74
CA ILE A 449 -0.33 27.89 17.67
C ILE A 449 0.72 28.73 18.43
N ILE A 450 1.48 29.57 17.71
CA ILE A 450 2.53 30.42 18.31
C ILE A 450 1.91 31.39 19.32
N GLN A 451 0.76 31.99 19.02
CA GLN A 451 0.07 32.90 19.94
C GLN A 451 -0.46 32.22 21.21
N LYS A 452 -0.86 30.95 21.12
CA LYS A 452 -1.27 30.13 22.29
C LYS A 452 -0.08 29.64 23.14
N GLY A 453 1.14 29.72 22.63
CA GLY A 453 2.37 29.24 23.26
C GLY A 453 2.83 27.93 22.68
N THR A 454 4.03 27.89 22.15
CA THR A 454 4.67 26.69 21.63
C THR A 454 5.35 25.87 22.72
N LYS A 455 5.33 24.56 22.63
CA LYS A 455 6.05 23.66 23.55
C LYS A 455 7.57 23.68 23.36
N LYS A 456 8.03 24.06 22.16
CA LYS A 456 9.45 24.17 21.81
C LYS A 456 9.90 25.61 21.81
N ASP A 457 10.73 25.98 22.77
CA ASP A 457 11.48 27.26 22.74
C ASP A 457 12.86 26.98 22.12
N SER A 458 12.93 26.93 20.80
CA SER A 458 14.14 26.75 20.05
C SER A 458 14.43 27.95 19.14
N ALA A 459 15.70 28.12 18.73
CA ALA A 459 16.06 29.17 17.76
C ALA A 459 15.21 29.05 16.47
N ARG A 460 14.97 27.83 15.99
CA ARG A 460 14.13 27.57 14.81
C ARG A 460 12.67 27.98 15.03
N THR A 461 12.11 27.75 16.22
CA THR A 461 10.73 28.21 16.54
C THR A 461 10.63 29.73 16.52
N LYS A 462 11.66 30.42 16.99
CA LYS A 462 11.73 31.91 16.96
C LYS A 462 11.87 32.43 15.52
N GLU A 463 12.63 31.77 14.67
CA GLU A 463 12.72 32.08 13.24
C GLU A 463 11.36 31.91 12.54
N VAL A 464 10.66 30.80 12.81
CA VAL A 464 9.30 30.58 12.27
C VAL A 464 8.36 31.68 12.75
N ALA A 465 8.36 32.03 14.05
CA ALA A 465 7.53 33.10 14.60
C ALA A 465 7.80 34.44 13.91
N THR A 466 9.07 34.74 13.65
CA THR A 466 9.47 35.97 12.93
C THR A 466 8.99 35.95 11.47
N SER A 467 9.06 34.83 10.78
CA SER A 467 8.59 34.71 9.40
C SER A 467 7.08 34.86 9.24
N LEU A 468 6.32 34.67 10.31
CA LEU A 468 4.85 34.81 10.36
C LEU A 468 4.37 36.10 11.03
N LYS A 469 5.25 37.09 11.26
CA LYS A 469 4.90 38.33 11.97
C LYS A 469 3.76 39.10 11.29
N ASP A 470 3.72 39.12 9.97
CA ASP A 470 2.76 39.86 9.15
C ASP A 470 1.41 39.15 8.98
N ILE A 471 1.27 37.90 9.48
CA ILE A 471 0.00 37.17 9.47
C ILE A 471 -0.95 37.72 10.54
N ASN A 472 -2.07 38.26 10.07
CA ASN A 472 -3.20 38.65 10.92
C ASN A 472 -4.20 37.48 10.97
N VAL A 473 -4.27 36.79 12.11
CA VAL A 473 -5.10 35.57 12.25
C VAL A 473 -6.55 35.80 11.84
N LYS A 474 -7.19 36.88 12.32
CA LYS A 474 -8.61 37.17 12.05
C LYS A 474 -8.89 37.49 10.57
N GLN A 475 -8.02 38.27 9.96
CA GLN A 475 -8.18 38.66 8.55
C GLN A 475 -7.84 37.51 7.61
N ASN A 476 -6.70 36.85 7.87
CA ASN A 476 -6.18 35.80 6.98
C ASN A 476 -6.94 34.49 7.12
N SER A 477 -7.56 34.14 8.28
CA SER A 477 -8.46 32.98 8.37
C SER A 477 -9.70 33.16 7.49
N LYS A 478 -10.28 34.36 7.47
CA LYS A 478 -11.40 34.68 6.59
C LYS A 478 -11.01 34.61 5.12
N GLN A 479 -9.82 35.09 4.76
CA GLN A 479 -9.28 35.02 3.40
C GLN A 479 -9.01 33.54 3.00
N ALA A 480 -8.49 32.74 3.92
CA ALA A 480 -8.28 31.30 3.71
C ALA A 480 -9.58 30.51 3.64
N GLY A 481 -10.70 31.06 4.05
CA GLY A 481 -12.01 30.40 4.08
C GLY A 481 -12.19 29.46 5.28
N ILE A 482 -11.38 29.60 6.35
CA ILE A 482 -11.45 28.75 7.54
C ILE A 482 -12.22 29.45 8.66
N GLY A 483 -13.11 28.72 9.34
CA GLY A 483 -13.81 29.15 10.52
C GLY A 483 -12.86 29.46 11.68
N SER A 484 -13.17 30.53 12.44
CA SER A 484 -12.34 30.91 13.60
C SER A 484 -12.33 29.82 14.68
N ASP A 485 -13.46 29.15 14.89
CA ASP A 485 -13.63 28.10 15.90
C ASP A 485 -12.86 26.85 15.53
N ASP A 486 -12.98 26.40 14.29
CA ASP A 486 -12.24 25.24 13.75
C ASP A 486 -10.73 25.48 13.83
N LEU A 487 -10.28 26.71 13.51
CA LEU A 487 -8.88 27.10 13.60
C LEU A 487 -8.36 27.05 15.04
N LEU A 488 -9.14 27.57 16.00
CA LEU A 488 -8.79 27.55 17.42
C LEU A 488 -8.77 26.13 17.98
N GLU A 489 -9.71 25.30 17.56
CA GLU A 489 -9.79 23.88 17.92
C GLU A 489 -8.56 23.10 17.37
N ALA A 490 -8.23 23.27 16.09
CA ALA A 490 -7.04 22.67 15.50
C ALA A 490 -5.75 23.09 16.24
N ALA A 491 -5.61 24.38 16.53
CA ALA A 491 -4.45 24.89 17.25
C ALA A 491 -4.36 24.32 18.68
N GLU A 492 -5.50 24.13 19.35
CA GLU A 492 -5.54 23.51 20.67
C GLU A 492 -5.16 22.03 20.64
N MET A 493 -5.71 21.25 19.69
CA MET A 493 -5.36 19.85 19.48
C MET A 493 -3.86 19.69 19.25
N LEU A 494 -3.27 20.49 18.37
CA LEU A 494 -1.83 20.46 18.06
C LEU A 494 -0.97 20.93 19.24
N SER A 495 -1.42 21.89 20.01
CA SER A 495 -0.70 22.33 21.22
C SER A 495 -0.68 21.27 22.32
N LYS A 496 -1.66 20.38 22.39
CA LYS A 496 -1.71 19.25 23.35
C LYS A 496 -0.91 18.03 22.88
N ALA A 497 -0.75 17.84 21.58
CA ALA A 497 -0.08 16.69 20.99
C ALA A 497 1.39 16.60 21.43
N LYS A 498 1.85 15.40 21.78
CA LYS A 498 3.27 15.12 22.12
C LYS A 498 4.08 14.72 20.88
N HIS A 499 3.45 13.96 20.00
CA HIS A 499 4.06 13.40 18.78
C HIS A 499 3.15 13.67 17.59
N SER A 500 3.25 14.86 16.99
CA SER A 500 2.51 15.18 15.78
C SER A 500 3.30 14.81 14.53
N ILE A 501 2.61 14.33 13.50
CA ILE A 501 3.18 14.03 12.19
C ILE A 501 2.35 14.68 11.08
N ILE A 502 3.02 15.23 10.07
CA ILE A 502 2.38 15.80 8.88
C ILE A 502 2.58 14.83 7.71
N VAL A 503 1.49 14.47 7.05
CA VAL A 503 1.48 13.69 5.83
C VAL A 503 0.89 14.56 4.72
N TYR A 504 1.62 14.74 3.63
CA TYR A 504 1.13 15.51 2.48
C TYR A 504 1.24 14.69 1.20
N GLY A 505 0.42 15.02 0.22
CA GLY A 505 0.25 14.13 -0.91
C GLY A 505 0.35 14.76 -2.28
N GLU A 506 -0.14 13.99 -3.24
CA GLU A 506 0.04 14.18 -4.66
C GLU A 506 -0.58 15.48 -5.16
N ASP A 507 -1.68 15.96 -4.55
CA ASP A 507 -2.34 17.19 -5.01
C ASP A 507 -1.43 18.41 -4.86
N ILE A 508 -0.67 18.49 -3.75
CA ILE A 508 0.32 19.56 -3.55
C ILE A 508 1.44 19.47 -4.58
N LEU A 509 1.87 18.26 -4.90
CA LEU A 509 2.97 18.01 -5.83
C LEU A 509 2.56 18.28 -7.27
N ARG A 510 1.32 17.96 -7.66
CA ARG A 510 0.77 18.28 -8.99
C ARG A 510 0.65 19.77 -9.25
N HIS A 511 0.25 20.54 -8.26
CA HIS A 511 0.08 21.99 -8.39
C HIS A 511 1.39 22.77 -8.27
N ASN A 512 2.54 22.08 -8.10
CA ASN A 512 3.87 22.68 -7.98
C ASN A 512 3.92 23.85 -6.98
N ASN A 513 3.38 23.65 -5.77
CA ASN A 513 3.35 24.68 -4.73
C ASN A 513 4.46 24.48 -3.67
N PRO A 514 5.70 24.93 -3.91
CA PRO A 514 6.80 24.81 -2.96
C PRO A 514 6.60 25.66 -1.69
N ALA A 515 5.85 26.77 -1.78
CA ALA A 515 5.59 27.63 -0.64
C ALA A 515 4.72 26.94 0.41
N LEU A 516 3.73 26.14 -0.02
CA LEU A 516 2.94 25.33 0.91
C LEU A 516 3.82 24.30 1.63
N ILE A 517 4.76 23.63 0.95
CA ILE A 517 5.69 22.70 1.59
C ILE A 517 6.57 23.43 2.61
N THR A 518 7.03 24.65 2.30
CA THR A 518 7.75 25.50 3.26
C THR A 518 6.89 25.76 4.51
N SER A 519 5.61 26.09 4.34
CA SER A 519 4.67 26.32 5.45
C SER A 519 4.41 25.04 6.27
N LEU A 520 4.30 23.88 5.63
CA LEU A 520 4.18 22.58 6.30
C LEU A 520 5.42 22.23 7.13
N LEU A 521 6.61 22.51 6.62
CA LEU A 521 7.85 22.33 7.38
C LEU A 521 7.96 23.28 8.59
N LYS A 522 7.50 24.51 8.44
CA LYS A 522 7.38 25.45 9.59
C LYS A 522 6.39 24.91 10.62
N LEU A 523 5.22 24.45 10.20
CA LEU A 523 4.22 23.84 11.08
C LEU A 523 4.82 22.60 11.79
N ALA A 524 5.48 21.69 11.08
CA ALA A 524 6.16 20.54 11.67
C ALA A 524 7.25 20.93 12.69
N THR A 525 7.91 22.06 12.48
CA THR A 525 8.93 22.58 13.42
C THR A 525 8.33 23.02 14.74
N ILE A 526 7.16 23.66 14.72
CA ILE A 526 6.50 24.20 15.94
C ILE A 526 5.64 23.16 16.67
N THR A 527 5.18 22.12 15.98
CA THR A 527 4.29 21.09 16.52
C THR A 527 4.98 19.74 16.76
N GLY A 528 6.13 19.51 16.17
CA GLY A 528 6.84 18.22 16.23
C GLY A 528 7.25 17.79 17.64
N SER A 529 7.55 16.51 17.81
CA SER A 529 7.96 15.90 19.08
C SER A 529 9.13 16.65 19.73
N GLN A 530 9.06 16.85 21.05
CA GLN A 530 10.14 17.50 21.81
C GLN A 530 11.44 16.71 21.77
N ASP A 531 11.34 15.38 21.66
CA ASP A 531 12.46 14.46 21.71
C ASP A 531 13.14 14.23 20.35
N LYS A 532 12.60 14.81 19.26
CA LYS A 532 13.13 14.62 17.91
C LYS A 532 13.63 15.94 17.32
N GLU A 533 14.88 15.93 16.84
CA GLU A 533 15.49 17.11 16.20
C GLU A 533 14.93 17.39 14.80
N LYS A 534 14.49 16.35 14.09
CA LYS A 534 13.96 16.48 12.72
C LYS A 534 12.47 16.76 12.70
N PRO A 535 11.97 17.55 11.74
CA PRO A 535 10.54 17.72 11.51
C PRO A 535 9.89 16.34 11.25
N GLN A 536 8.72 16.11 11.82
CA GLN A 536 7.97 14.87 11.58
C GLN A 536 7.03 15.09 10.39
N ILE A 537 7.53 14.81 9.19
CA ILE A 537 6.82 15.05 7.93
C ILE A 537 7.11 13.92 6.93
N ILE A 538 6.09 13.52 6.17
CA ILE A 538 6.15 12.50 5.12
C ILE A 538 5.48 13.04 3.86
N SER A 539 6.12 12.89 2.70
CA SER A 539 5.49 13.07 1.41
C SER A 539 5.03 11.73 0.80
N LEU A 540 3.80 11.68 0.33
CA LEU A 540 3.29 10.58 -0.48
C LEU A 540 3.72 10.80 -1.93
N LYS A 541 4.74 10.06 -2.36
CA LYS A 541 5.41 10.26 -3.66
C LYS A 541 4.62 9.65 -4.82
N PRO A 542 4.69 10.22 -6.04
CA PRO A 542 3.81 9.81 -7.15
C PRO A 542 3.98 8.38 -7.66
N LYS A 543 5.22 7.83 -7.60
CA LYS A 543 5.55 6.49 -8.14
C LYS A 543 6.28 5.64 -7.12
N GLY A 544 6.28 4.33 -7.35
CA GLY A 544 6.78 3.33 -6.41
C GLY A 544 8.26 3.47 -6.03
N ASN A 545 9.08 3.99 -6.92
CA ASN A 545 10.51 4.20 -6.69
C ASN A 545 10.95 5.66 -6.90
N SER A 546 10.02 6.63 -6.75
CA SER A 546 10.35 8.06 -6.86
C SER A 546 11.54 8.43 -5.99
N ARG A 547 11.59 7.96 -4.74
CA ARG A 547 12.71 8.21 -3.83
C ARG A 547 14.04 7.66 -4.37
N GLY A 548 14.04 6.46 -4.97
CA GLY A 548 15.24 5.86 -5.56
C GLY A 548 15.75 6.64 -6.77
N ALA A 549 14.85 7.03 -7.67
CA ALA A 549 15.18 7.85 -8.85
C ALA A 549 15.77 9.21 -8.45
N TRP A 550 15.18 9.86 -7.46
CA TRP A 550 15.62 11.16 -6.97
C TRP A 550 16.96 11.07 -6.22
N ASN A 551 17.16 10.04 -5.39
CA ASN A 551 18.45 9.79 -4.73
C ASN A 551 19.59 9.51 -5.73
N LEU A 552 19.29 8.91 -6.88
CA LEU A 552 20.24 8.75 -7.97
C LEU A 552 20.56 10.07 -8.71
N GLY A 553 19.83 11.14 -8.42
CA GLY A 553 20.03 12.46 -9.01
C GLY A 553 19.54 12.57 -10.46
N ILE A 554 18.60 11.71 -10.88
CA ILE A 554 18.04 11.75 -12.24
C ILE A 554 17.17 12.99 -12.43
N ALA A 555 16.40 13.40 -11.40
CA ALA A 555 15.51 14.55 -11.44
C ALA A 555 16.17 15.89 -11.04
N ASN A 556 17.50 16.00 -11.08
CA ASN A 556 18.23 17.19 -10.61
C ASN A 556 18.20 18.38 -11.58
N SER A 557 17.57 18.25 -12.75
CA SER A 557 17.35 19.36 -13.66
C SER A 557 16.57 20.51 -12.99
N SER A 558 16.95 21.75 -13.27
CA SER A 558 16.25 22.93 -12.73
C SER A 558 14.84 23.13 -13.28
N GLN A 559 14.56 22.54 -14.44
CA GLN A 559 13.27 22.59 -15.14
C GLN A 559 12.88 21.22 -15.68
N SER A 560 11.60 21.03 -15.92
CA SER A 560 11.08 19.81 -16.56
C SER A 560 11.63 19.69 -17.98
N ILE A 561 12.43 18.65 -18.22
CA ILE A 561 13.02 18.43 -19.55
C ILE A 561 11.93 18.02 -20.54
N ILE A 562 11.00 17.17 -20.16
CA ILE A 562 9.95 16.68 -21.06
C ILE A 562 9.00 17.80 -21.52
N LYS A 563 8.76 18.82 -20.69
CA LYS A 563 7.95 19.99 -21.06
C LYS A 563 8.71 20.98 -21.92
N ASN A 564 10.03 20.92 -21.96
CA ASN A 564 10.93 21.88 -22.63
C ASN A 564 11.78 21.24 -23.73
N LEU A 565 11.33 20.13 -24.35
CA LEU A 565 12.07 19.43 -25.39
C LEU A 565 12.45 20.34 -26.58
N THR A 566 11.48 21.13 -27.07
CA THR A 566 11.70 22.06 -28.19
C THR A 566 12.67 23.18 -27.81
N SER A 567 12.50 23.79 -26.65
CA SER A 567 13.37 24.86 -26.14
C SER A 567 14.82 24.40 -25.93
N ASN A 568 14.99 23.11 -25.56
CA ASN A 568 16.29 22.48 -25.39
C ASN A 568 16.90 21.94 -26.70
N ASN A 569 16.26 22.19 -27.86
CA ASN A 569 16.72 21.74 -29.20
C ASN A 569 16.98 20.20 -29.25
N VAL A 570 16.15 19.42 -28.57
CA VAL A 570 16.27 17.95 -28.52
C VAL A 570 15.90 17.35 -29.86
N LYS A 571 16.71 16.41 -30.36
CA LYS A 571 16.51 15.66 -31.61
C LYS A 571 16.14 14.20 -31.35
N ALA A 572 16.60 13.62 -30.26
CA ALA A 572 16.20 12.27 -29.87
C ALA A 572 15.72 12.22 -28.42
N LEU A 573 14.73 11.38 -28.18
CA LEU A 573 14.17 11.12 -26.85
C LEU A 573 14.24 9.63 -26.54
N TYR A 574 14.82 9.28 -25.41
CA TYR A 574 14.76 7.93 -24.83
C TYR A 574 13.82 7.95 -23.63
N LEU A 575 12.70 7.23 -23.71
CA LEU A 575 11.74 7.04 -22.61
C LEU A 575 11.91 5.64 -22.01
N LEU A 576 12.36 5.55 -20.77
CA LEU A 576 12.36 4.32 -19.98
C LEU A 576 11.09 4.29 -19.13
N LEU A 577 10.05 3.62 -19.60
CA LEU A 577 8.78 3.44 -18.88
C LEU A 577 8.80 2.19 -18.00
N SER A 578 9.62 1.17 -18.35
CA SER A 578 9.70 -0.09 -17.62
C SER A 578 8.31 -0.71 -17.41
N ASP A 579 7.90 -0.98 -16.17
CA ASP A 579 6.58 -1.55 -15.79
C ASP A 579 5.50 -0.47 -15.51
N ASP A 580 5.70 0.74 -15.98
CA ASP A 580 4.70 1.81 -15.87
C ASP A 580 3.82 1.86 -17.13
N TYR A 581 2.50 1.88 -16.96
CA TYR A 581 1.56 2.07 -18.05
C TYR A 581 1.28 3.55 -18.21
N VAL A 582 1.77 4.14 -19.29
CA VAL A 582 1.69 5.59 -19.57
C VAL A 582 0.94 5.83 -20.88
N ASP A 583 -0.13 6.59 -20.82
CA ASP A 583 -0.86 7.02 -22.00
C ASP A 583 -0.23 8.24 -22.68
N ALA A 584 -0.45 8.38 -23.99
CA ALA A 584 0.05 9.52 -24.74
C ALA A 584 -0.48 10.87 -24.21
N SER A 585 -1.64 10.88 -23.57
CA SER A 585 -2.23 12.07 -22.95
C SER A 585 -1.46 12.55 -21.72
N GLU A 586 -0.69 11.66 -21.08
CA GLU A 586 0.17 12.00 -19.96
C GLU A 586 1.51 12.61 -20.37
N LEU A 587 1.83 12.54 -21.67
CA LEU A 587 3.05 13.07 -22.25
C LEU A 587 2.74 14.33 -23.05
N PRO A 588 3.66 15.31 -23.11
CA PRO A 588 3.53 16.45 -24.02
C PRO A 588 3.56 15.96 -25.47
N ASN A 589 3.22 16.84 -26.41
CA ASN A 589 3.26 16.49 -27.83
C ASN A 589 4.69 16.13 -28.27
N LEU A 590 4.98 14.85 -28.37
CA LEU A 590 6.29 14.31 -28.75
C LEU A 590 6.59 14.44 -30.24
N SER A 591 5.62 14.89 -31.06
CA SER A 591 5.77 14.94 -32.52
C SER A 591 6.52 16.20 -33.00
N ILE A 592 6.86 17.14 -32.14
CA ILE A 592 7.44 18.43 -32.52
C ILE A 592 8.96 18.41 -32.32
N GLY A 593 9.71 18.48 -33.42
CA GLY A 593 11.15 18.69 -33.42
C GLY A 593 12.04 17.49 -33.15
N LEU A 594 11.46 16.31 -32.80
CA LEU A 594 12.19 15.07 -32.60
C LEU A 594 12.38 14.31 -33.91
N GLU A 595 13.61 13.82 -34.14
CA GLU A 595 13.97 12.97 -35.28
C GLU A 595 13.99 11.49 -34.93
N PHE A 596 14.04 11.14 -33.62
CA PHE A 596 14.08 9.76 -33.18
C PHE A 596 13.54 9.59 -31.76
N ILE A 597 12.64 8.64 -31.56
CA ILE A 597 12.01 8.34 -30.27
C ILE A 597 12.16 6.84 -29.97
N VAL A 598 12.79 6.54 -28.83
CA VAL A 598 12.87 5.19 -28.28
C VAL A 598 12.01 5.09 -27.03
N ILE A 599 11.16 4.07 -26.93
CA ILE A 599 10.39 3.76 -25.74
C ILE A 599 10.70 2.34 -25.30
N GLN A 600 11.18 2.20 -24.08
CA GLN A 600 11.39 0.90 -23.43
C GLN A 600 10.28 0.69 -22.40
N SER A 601 9.41 -0.31 -22.63
CA SER A 601 8.17 -0.49 -21.87
C SER A 601 7.73 -1.95 -21.81
N SER A 602 7.08 -2.31 -20.72
CA SER A 602 6.41 -3.61 -20.57
C SER A 602 5.09 -3.69 -21.34
N TYR A 603 4.48 -2.54 -21.66
CA TYR A 603 3.11 -2.49 -22.20
C TYR A 603 3.02 -1.70 -23.50
N LEU A 604 2.11 -2.17 -24.38
CA LEU A 604 1.67 -1.43 -25.55
C LEU A 604 0.59 -0.42 -25.14
N ALA A 605 1.02 0.78 -24.77
CA ALA A 605 0.14 1.89 -24.46
C ALA A 605 0.05 2.84 -25.68
N SER A 606 -0.85 3.82 -25.63
CA SER A 606 -0.95 4.85 -26.69
C SER A 606 0.36 5.64 -26.84
N ALA A 607 1.14 5.82 -25.78
CA ALA A 607 2.46 6.41 -25.82
C ALA A 607 3.42 5.67 -26.77
N THR A 608 3.42 4.32 -26.76
CA THR A 608 4.33 3.51 -27.57
C THR A 608 4.08 3.67 -29.07
N SER A 609 2.89 4.07 -29.49
CA SER A 609 2.57 4.36 -30.89
C SER A 609 3.36 5.54 -31.46
N LYS A 610 3.96 6.37 -30.62
CA LYS A 610 4.78 7.54 -31.03
C LYS A 610 6.25 7.18 -31.25
N ALA A 611 6.70 6.01 -30.83
CA ALA A 611 8.09 5.58 -30.91
C ALA A 611 8.50 5.19 -32.34
N ASP A 612 9.77 5.38 -32.64
CA ASP A 612 10.44 4.78 -33.81
C ASP A 612 10.91 3.37 -33.46
N VAL A 613 11.33 3.15 -32.20
CA VAL A 613 11.67 1.84 -31.68
C VAL A 613 11.02 1.63 -30.32
N VAL A 614 10.34 0.48 -30.14
CA VAL A 614 9.85 0.03 -28.86
C VAL A 614 10.66 -1.18 -28.42
N LEU A 615 11.30 -1.08 -27.25
CA LEU A 615 12.06 -2.18 -26.64
C LEU A 615 11.24 -2.82 -25.52
N PRO A 616 11.22 -4.17 -25.41
CA PRO A 616 10.47 -4.86 -24.39
C PRO A 616 11.12 -4.73 -23.02
N SER A 617 10.31 -4.48 -21.98
CA SER A 617 10.70 -4.52 -20.57
C SER A 617 10.02 -5.67 -19.85
N PRO A 618 10.66 -6.26 -18.82
CA PRO A 618 9.98 -7.14 -17.90
C PRO A 618 9.05 -6.36 -16.98
N ILE A 619 8.05 -7.03 -16.40
CA ILE A 619 7.30 -6.50 -15.26
C ILE A 619 8.05 -6.79 -13.95
N TRP A 620 7.74 -6.04 -12.89
CA TRP A 620 8.40 -6.21 -11.60
C TRP A 620 8.35 -7.65 -11.06
N ALA A 621 7.29 -8.42 -11.37
CA ALA A 621 7.14 -9.81 -10.96
C ALA A 621 8.09 -10.78 -11.70
N GLU A 622 8.67 -10.37 -12.83
CA GLU A 622 9.57 -11.16 -13.67
C GLU A 622 11.05 -10.96 -13.34
N VAL A 623 11.38 -10.02 -12.47
CA VAL A 623 12.76 -9.67 -12.08
C VAL A 623 12.92 -9.63 -10.56
N GLY A 624 14.16 -9.80 -10.08
CA GLY A 624 14.54 -9.61 -8.69
C GLY A 624 15.46 -8.40 -8.63
N GLU A 625 14.92 -7.21 -8.36
CA GLU A 625 15.64 -5.93 -8.42
C GLU A 625 15.38 -5.09 -7.18
N LYS A 626 16.16 -4.03 -7.01
CA LYS A 626 16.08 -3.16 -5.84
C LYS A 626 15.17 -1.96 -6.09
N TYR A 627 14.38 -1.61 -5.06
CA TYR A 627 13.51 -0.44 -5.02
C TYR A 627 13.73 0.33 -3.72
N THR A 628 13.60 1.64 -3.77
CA THR A 628 13.69 2.48 -2.57
C THR A 628 12.31 2.97 -2.18
N THR A 629 11.87 2.60 -0.97
CA THR A 629 10.57 2.99 -0.43
C THR A 629 10.45 4.50 -0.25
N LEU A 630 9.24 4.99 -0.07
CA LEU A 630 8.97 6.43 0.07
C LEU A 630 9.69 7.06 1.27
N ASP A 631 9.97 6.29 2.33
CA ASP A 631 10.73 6.70 3.52
C ASP A 631 12.24 6.42 3.44
N GLY A 632 12.72 5.91 2.29
CA GLY A 632 14.14 5.82 1.96
C GLY A 632 14.81 4.48 2.23
N LEU A 633 14.07 3.46 2.65
CA LEU A 633 14.61 2.10 2.79
C LEU A 633 14.79 1.47 1.40
N THR A 634 15.90 0.77 1.19
CA THR A 634 16.12 0.02 -0.06
C THR A 634 15.89 -1.45 0.18
N GLU A 635 14.94 -2.01 -0.54
CA GLU A 635 14.51 -3.39 -0.43
C GLU A 635 14.58 -4.09 -1.80
N SER A 636 14.65 -5.43 -1.78
CA SER A 636 14.76 -6.22 -3.00
C SER A 636 13.48 -7.01 -3.25
N THR A 637 12.98 -6.98 -4.48
CA THR A 637 11.94 -7.91 -4.93
C THR A 637 12.54 -9.27 -5.21
N SER A 638 11.72 -10.31 -5.09
CA SER A 638 12.04 -11.65 -5.58
C SER A 638 11.39 -11.87 -6.95
N ARG A 639 12.06 -12.62 -7.83
CA ARG A 639 11.43 -13.07 -9.07
C ARG A 639 10.29 -14.03 -8.77
N LEU A 640 9.07 -13.62 -9.04
CA LEU A 640 7.87 -14.42 -8.82
C LEU A 640 7.63 -15.40 -9.98
N ILE A 641 7.73 -14.91 -11.21
CA ILE A 641 7.53 -15.67 -12.46
C ILE A 641 8.71 -15.46 -13.40
N LYS A 642 8.88 -16.37 -14.34
CA LYS A 642 9.88 -16.21 -15.41
C LYS A 642 9.35 -15.24 -16.46
N PRO A 643 10.17 -14.35 -17.02
CA PRO A 643 9.79 -13.53 -18.16
C PRO A 643 9.52 -14.39 -19.39
N SER A 644 8.78 -13.82 -20.35
CA SER A 644 8.63 -14.47 -21.66
C SER A 644 9.99 -14.54 -22.37
N ASP A 645 10.16 -15.55 -23.23
CA ASP A 645 11.40 -15.72 -23.98
C ASP A 645 11.75 -14.46 -24.79
N GLY A 646 13.02 -14.07 -24.74
CA GLY A 646 13.54 -12.87 -25.43
C GLY A 646 13.40 -11.57 -24.66
N ILE A 647 12.73 -11.53 -23.51
CA ILE A 647 12.68 -10.34 -22.64
C ILE A 647 13.89 -10.38 -21.70
N LYS A 648 14.72 -9.33 -21.76
CA LYS A 648 15.85 -9.10 -20.88
C LYS A 648 15.51 -8.03 -19.82
N ALA A 649 16.27 -8.01 -18.72
CA ALA A 649 16.17 -6.91 -17.76
C ALA A 649 16.51 -5.57 -18.41
N ASP A 650 15.83 -4.50 -17.99
CA ASP A 650 16.04 -3.15 -18.54
C ASP A 650 17.50 -2.74 -18.49
N ALA A 651 18.16 -2.99 -17.37
CA ALA A 651 19.57 -2.68 -17.17
C ALA A 651 20.49 -3.41 -18.16
N GLU A 652 20.17 -4.62 -18.60
CA GLU A 652 20.94 -5.36 -19.59
C GLU A 652 20.82 -4.71 -20.95
N ILE A 653 19.60 -4.37 -21.39
CA ILE A 653 19.33 -3.69 -22.68
C ILE A 653 20.07 -2.35 -22.74
N LEU A 654 19.97 -1.54 -21.68
CA LEU A 654 20.62 -0.24 -21.59
C LEU A 654 22.15 -0.34 -21.66
N ARG A 655 22.75 -1.35 -21.01
CA ARG A 655 24.19 -1.61 -21.08
C ARG A 655 24.63 -2.10 -22.47
N GLU A 656 23.84 -2.94 -23.13
CA GLU A 656 24.12 -3.40 -24.50
C GLU A 656 24.13 -2.22 -25.47
N ILE A 657 23.14 -1.30 -25.39
CA ILE A 657 23.12 -0.07 -26.19
C ILE A 657 24.38 0.76 -25.91
N SER A 658 24.72 0.94 -24.63
CA SER A 658 25.91 1.69 -24.21
C SER A 658 27.22 1.08 -24.76
N GLN A 659 27.33 -0.24 -24.79
CA GLN A 659 28.49 -0.93 -25.34
C GLN A 659 28.59 -0.80 -26.86
N GLN A 660 27.47 -0.87 -27.57
CA GLN A 660 27.44 -0.74 -29.03
C GLN A 660 27.75 0.72 -29.48
N MET A 661 27.30 1.72 -28.71
CA MET A 661 27.67 3.12 -29.00
C MET A 661 29.16 3.44 -28.82
N LYS A 662 29.90 2.62 -28.07
CA LYS A 662 31.33 2.78 -27.83
C LYS A 662 32.21 2.10 -28.90
N LYS A 663 31.63 1.21 -29.69
CA LYS A 663 32.29 0.57 -30.83
C LYS A 663 32.27 1.47 -32.06
#